data_21ef4713018ec51bef0df842341a1caf
#
_entry.id   21ef4713018ec51bef0df842341a1caf
#
_cell.length_a   1.000
_cell.length_b   1.000
_cell.length_c   1.000
_cell.angle_alpha   90.00
_cell.angle_beta   90.00
_cell.angle_gamma   90.00
#
_symmetry.space_group_name_H-M   'P 1'
#
loop_
_entity.id
_entity.type
_entity.pdbx_description
1 polymer ?
#
loop_
_entity_poly.entity_id
_entity_poly.type
_entity_poly.pdbx_seq_one_letter_code
_entity_poly.pdbx_strand_id
1 'polypeptide(L)'
;HPTLILHLVKTHLPAAYRVPHLTNYIKNRPQLLKENNLTKTQINSMINKSWNDQSVDVDCHFYHEFQTEILNLQRAFFEKKIDTLEEYEFLKKDLTKGRQGSRNIKARYLNTLICIVEDKILQEAEAAIGEDNVDVLMYDGFFVKKKLNIKDTIKTLNLTTTKYGIQWVHKPHDLSIKLDEDIEPIKTRDQLDLNDYDSLKIDFEEKYKLLRNPTIFVNLYPGIGGSLEMGFNSCADIRLLTAHMSFKVIGKEGKITNIPFFPAWLADPSRQIFTNPVFYPGELPKSSDAFNTFTGFNVNELKCANSSIEKRLNLVEAFNECVNSLTDGQPEYLIKYIAHLFQRPTQLPGIAILFQSEQGFGKDTLRQIIARLMGNKYVHETSDMESIFGSFNSSIANKLLVVLNEMEGKDGFGYKERMKALWTADIIELNEKNVKRWKQQNFMRAFIYSNNKRPIQIPYDDRRYVAYVASDVKPPKEFFDSIYALMDEPEEQLGLYEYLMNIDLSEYAIHDRPKTTAYETIRTANISFIYEFVHDLLNKKIPNITWYEKGKSRYILGNLLFTRYTEWCAEQYIKIDMSSQAHMATTLSNFGVNHSRITLKQCDNKKLYCFSFPDPDFTCNKIEEKKLIQASETIDGVINEMNMDEGSLDHHSYD
;
A
#
# COMPACT_ATOMS: atom_id res chain seq x y z
N HIS A 1 -17.59 7.59 -22.35
CA HIS A 1 -18.70 6.88 -23.02
C HIS A 1 -18.50 6.88 -24.54
N PRO A 2 -18.58 5.73 -25.28
CA PRO A 2 -18.27 5.66 -26.73
C PRO A 2 -19.10 6.62 -27.57
N THR A 3 -20.38 6.83 -27.25
CA THR A 3 -21.27 7.73 -27.97
C THR A 3 -20.81 9.19 -27.86
N LEU A 4 -20.25 9.60 -26.71
CA LEU A 4 -19.75 10.95 -26.53
C LEU A 4 -18.46 11.20 -27.34
N ILE A 5 -17.64 10.17 -27.51
CA ILE A 5 -16.47 10.25 -28.42
C ILE A 5 -16.95 10.51 -29.84
N LEU A 6 -18.01 9.81 -30.28
CA LEU A 6 -18.60 10.03 -31.62
C LEU A 6 -19.19 11.44 -31.75
N HIS A 7 -19.82 11.97 -30.68
CA HIS A 7 -20.30 13.35 -30.65
C HIS A 7 -19.14 14.34 -30.78
N LEU A 8 -18.05 14.17 -30.01
CA LEU A 8 -16.87 15.02 -30.11
C LEU A 8 -16.25 14.96 -31.51
N VAL A 9 -16.16 13.79 -32.14
CA VAL A 9 -15.65 13.65 -33.52
C VAL A 9 -16.47 14.48 -34.48
N LYS A 10 -17.80 14.39 -34.42
CA LYS A 10 -18.73 15.14 -35.29
C LYS A 10 -18.64 16.65 -35.07
N THR A 11 -18.43 17.08 -33.83
CA THR A 11 -18.44 18.50 -33.46
C THR A 11 -17.09 19.17 -33.74
N HIS A 12 -15.98 18.48 -33.55
CA HIS A 12 -14.66 19.11 -33.52
C HIS A 12 -13.70 18.63 -34.61
N LEU A 13 -13.93 17.49 -35.26
CA LEU A 13 -13.08 17.02 -36.36
C LEU A 13 -13.70 17.30 -37.73
N PRO A 14 -12.89 17.34 -38.82
CA PRO A 14 -13.40 17.58 -40.15
C PRO A 14 -14.50 16.56 -40.55
N ALA A 15 -15.50 16.99 -41.30
CA ALA A 15 -16.60 16.13 -41.75
C ALA A 15 -16.16 14.88 -42.53
N ALA A 16 -14.94 14.88 -43.07
CA ALA A 16 -14.32 13.74 -43.75
C ALA A 16 -13.72 12.71 -42.80
N TYR A 17 -13.51 13.04 -41.52
CA TYR A 17 -12.92 12.12 -40.54
C TYR A 17 -13.87 10.95 -40.25
N ARG A 18 -13.38 9.73 -40.40
CA ARG A 18 -14.18 8.51 -40.24
C ARG A 18 -13.70 7.68 -39.06
N VAL A 19 -14.65 7.12 -38.32
CA VAL A 19 -14.41 6.23 -37.16
C VAL A 19 -15.31 4.98 -37.30
N PRO A 20 -14.98 4.09 -38.27
CA PRO A 20 -15.82 2.96 -38.61
C PRO A 20 -15.95 1.96 -37.46
N HIS A 21 -14.88 1.64 -36.77
CA HIS A 21 -14.88 0.64 -35.69
C HIS A 21 -15.63 1.14 -34.46
N LEU A 22 -15.46 2.40 -34.06
CA LEU A 22 -16.22 3.04 -32.99
C LEU A 22 -17.71 3.10 -33.35
N THR A 23 -18.01 3.46 -34.60
CA THR A 23 -19.41 3.53 -35.09
C THR A 23 -20.09 2.15 -35.10
N ASN A 24 -19.36 1.12 -35.56
CA ASN A 24 -19.82 -0.26 -35.53
C ASN A 24 -20.04 -0.75 -34.11
N TYR A 25 -19.10 -0.47 -33.21
CA TYR A 25 -19.23 -0.83 -31.80
C TYR A 25 -20.46 -0.20 -31.15
N ILE A 26 -20.76 1.08 -31.41
CA ILE A 26 -21.95 1.75 -30.85
C ILE A 26 -23.24 1.13 -31.39
N LYS A 27 -23.28 0.81 -32.68
CA LYS A 27 -24.50 0.29 -33.34
C LYS A 27 -24.75 -1.19 -33.09
N ASN A 28 -23.69 -2.00 -33.14
CA ASN A 28 -23.78 -3.46 -33.20
C ASN A 28 -23.13 -4.17 -32.02
N ARG A 29 -23.01 -3.50 -30.87
CA ARG A 29 -22.31 -4.01 -29.69
C ARG A 29 -22.68 -5.44 -29.28
N PRO A 30 -23.97 -5.83 -29.15
CA PRO A 30 -24.34 -7.19 -28.76
C PRO A 30 -23.84 -8.26 -29.73
N GLN A 31 -23.92 -7.97 -31.04
CA GLN A 31 -23.46 -8.86 -32.07
C GLN A 31 -21.94 -9.00 -32.09
N LEU A 32 -21.21 -7.88 -32.01
CA LEU A 32 -19.74 -7.87 -31.92
C LEU A 32 -19.21 -8.62 -30.71
N LEU A 33 -19.88 -8.52 -29.57
CA LEU A 33 -19.50 -9.29 -28.37
C LEU A 33 -19.63 -10.79 -28.61
N LYS A 34 -20.74 -11.19 -29.23
CA LYS A 34 -21.03 -12.62 -29.54
C LYS A 34 -20.05 -13.18 -30.57
N GLU A 35 -19.82 -12.45 -31.67
CA GLU A 35 -18.93 -12.87 -32.77
C GLU A 35 -17.47 -13.05 -32.33
N ASN A 36 -17.01 -12.21 -31.39
CA ASN A 36 -15.64 -12.26 -30.89
C ASN A 36 -15.51 -12.99 -29.54
N ASN A 37 -16.57 -13.65 -29.07
CA ASN A 37 -16.62 -14.37 -27.80
C ASN A 37 -16.14 -13.51 -26.59
N LEU A 38 -16.55 -12.25 -26.53
CA LEU A 38 -16.14 -11.28 -25.54
C LEU A 38 -17.30 -10.92 -24.59
N THR A 39 -16.98 -10.79 -23.31
CA THR A 39 -17.91 -10.24 -22.31
C THR A 39 -17.87 -8.71 -22.30
N LYS A 40 -18.94 -8.09 -21.79
CA LYS A 40 -18.99 -6.64 -21.58
C LYS A 40 -17.84 -6.12 -20.70
N THR A 41 -17.46 -6.89 -19.70
CA THR A 41 -16.35 -6.55 -18.78
C THR A 41 -15.00 -6.59 -19.50
N GLN A 42 -14.78 -7.60 -20.33
CA GLN A 42 -13.55 -7.70 -21.12
C GLN A 42 -13.41 -6.52 -22.09
N ILE A 43 -14.45 -6.17 -22.84
CA ILE A 43 -14.41 -5.01 -23.76
C ILE A 43 -14.18 -3.69 -23.00
N ASN A 44 -14.82 -3.49 -21.87
CA ASN A 44 -14.58 -2.29 -21.07
C ASN A 44 -13.12 -2.23 -20.56
N SER A 45 -12.57 -3.37 -20.14
CA SER A 45 -11.15 -3.47 -19.77
C SER A 45 -10.24 -3.17 -20.97
N MET A 46 -10.57 -3.69 -22.16
CA MET A 46 -9.82 -3.46 -23.39
C MET A 46 -9.85 -1.97 -23.80
N ILE A 47 -11.02 -1.32 -23.72
CA ILE A 47 -11.15 0.11 -23.98
C ILE A 47 -10.30 0.93 -22.99
N ASN A 48 -10.37 0.61 -21.70
CA ASN A 48 -9.58 1.30 -20.67
C ASN A 48 -8.08 1.09 -20.86
N LYS A 49 -7.63 -0.10 -21.25
CA LYS A 49 -6.23 -0.38 -21.56
C LYS A 49 -5.76 0.32 -22.84
N SER A 50 -6.62 0.43 -23.87
CA SER A 50 -6.35 1.22 -25.08
C SER A 50 -6.12 2.70 -24.75
N TRP A 51 -6.87 3.25 -23.79
CA TRP A 51 -6.66 4.61 -23.30
C TRP A 51 -5.25 4.81 -22.70
N ASN A 52 -4.67 3.78 -22.10
CA ASN A 52 -3.39 3.84 -21.40
C ASN A 52 -2.21 3.29 -22.21
N ASP A 53 -2.42 2.97 -23.50
CA ASP A 53 -1.39 2.37 -24.37
C ASP A 53 -0.79 1.08 -23.80
N GLN A 54 -1.63 0.30 -23.10
CA GLN A 54 -1.23 -0.97 -22.52
C GLN A 54 -1.62 -2.13 -23.46
N SER A 55 -0.71 -3.07 -23.64
CA SER A 55 -0.99 -4.31 -24.40
C SER A 55 -2.05 -5.15 -23.68
N VAL A 56 -2.93 -5.76 -24.44
CA VAL A 56 -3.92 -6.71 -23.95
C VAL A 56 -3.63 -8.04 -24.59
N ASP A 57 -3.50 -9.08 -23.75
CA ASP A 57 -3.30 -10.46 -24.17
C ASP A 57 -4.58 -11.10 -24.70
N VAL A 58 -5.14 -10.52 -25.75
CA VAL A 58 -6.30 -11.08 -26.45
C VAL A 58 -6.07 -10.94 -27.94
N ASP A 59 -5.90 -12.07 -28.61
CA ASP A 59 -5.81 -12.14 -30.06
C ASP A 59 -7.21 -11.97 -30.68
N CYS A 60 -7.61 -10.71 -30.85
CA CYS A 60 -8.90 -10.33 -31.42
C CYS A 60 -8.65 -9.22 -32.46
N HIS A 61 -8.86 -9.55 -33.75
CA HIS A 61 -8.66 -8.61 -34.85
C HIS A 61 -9.48 -7.34 -34.71
N PHE A 62 -10.75 -7.44 -34.33
CA PHE A 62 -11.60 -6.28 -34.04
C PHE A 62 -10.99 -5.36 -32.99
N TYR A 63 -10.36 -5.91 -31.94
CA TYR A 63 -9.75 -5.13 -30.89
C TYR A 63 -8.55 -4.31 -31.39
N HIS A 64 -7.67 -4.91 -32.17
CA HIS A 64 -6.49 -4.22 -32.70
C HIS A 64 -6.87 -3.05 -33.61
N GLU A 65 -7.86 -3.23 -34.47
CA GLU A 65 -8.35 -2.16 -35.33
C GLU A 65 -9.06 -1.06 -34.53
N PHE A 66 -9.91 -1.43 -33.58
CA PHE A 66 -10.57 -0.51 -32.67
C PHE A 66 -9.56 0.28 -31.82
N GLN A 67 -8.52 -0.39 -31.27
CA GLN A 67 -7.45 0.24 -30.51
C GLN A 67 -6.69 1.26 -31.38
N THR A 68 -6.34 0.89 -32.58
CA THR A 68 -5.65 1.76 -33.53
C THR A 68 -6.47 3.02 -33.84
N GLU A 69 -7.79 2.84 -34.03
CA GLU A 69 -8.71 3.97 -34.27
C GLU A 69 -8.78 4.89 -33.04
N ILE A 70 -8.87 4.36 -31.82
CA ILE A 70 -8.89 5.14 -30.57
C ILE A 70 -7.57 5.90 -30.38
N LEU A 71 -6.42 5.29 -30.63
CA LEU A 71 -5.11 5.96 -30.53
C LEU A 71 -4.96 7.09 -31.56
N ASN A 72 -5.48 6.89 -32.78
CA ASN A 72 -5.51 7.92 -33.80
C ASN A 72 -6.45 9.08 -33.42
N LEU A 73 -7.59 8.80 -32.82
CA LEU A 73 -8.47 9.81 -32.26
C LEU A 73 -7.82 10.65 -31.17
N GLN A 74 -7.17 10.01 -30.22
CA GLN A 74 -6.42 10.71 -29.16
C GLN A 74 -5.38 11.67 -29.75
N ARG A 75 -4.68 11.23 -30.80
CA ARG A 75 -3.71 12.06 -31.51
C ARG A 75 -4.38 13.23 -32.23
N ALA A 76 -5.44 12.97 -32.99
CA ALA A 76 -6.17 13.97 -33.75
C ALA A 76 -6.75 15.08 -32.86
N PHE A 77 -7.37 14.72 -31.74
CA PHE A 77 -7.88 15.71 -30.78
C PHE A 77 -6.76 16.52 -30.13
N PHE A 78 -5.68 15.87 -29.74
CA PHE A 78 -4.54 16.53 -29.12
C PHE A 78 -3.82 17.51 -30.08
N GLU A 79 -3.68 17.14 -31.34
CA GLU A 79 -3.03 17.98 -32.38
C GLU A 79 -3.91 19.17 -32.77
N LYS A 80 -5.24 18.99 -32.78
CA LYS A 80 -6.17 20.05 -33.15
C LYS A 80 -6.23 21.18 -32.12
N LYS A 81 -5.86 20.90 -30.85
CA LYS A 81 -5.91 21.86 -29.73
C LYS A 81 -7.22 22.65 -29.75
N ILE A 82 -8.26 22.16 -29.13
CA ILE A 82 -9.55 22.85 -29.11
C ILE A 82 -9.45 24.09 -28.23
N ASP A 83 -8.93 25.16 -28.81
CA ASP A 83 -8.60 26.43 -28.14
C ASP A 83 -9.84 27.29 -27.81
N THR A 84 -11.03 26.89 -28.26
CA THR A 84 -12.25 27.69 -28.15
C THR A 84 -13.07 27.45 -26.89
N LEU A 85 -12.66 26.54 -26.01
CA LEU A 85 -13.31 26.32 -24.72
C LEU A 85 -12.59 27.16 -23.65
N GLU A 86 -13.32 27.96 -22.88
CA GLU A 86 -12.79 28.73 -21.74
C GLU A 86 -12.03 27.84 -20.76
N GLU A 87 -12.39 26.58 -20.71
CA GLU A 87 -11.75 25.54 -19.89
C GLU A 87 -10.41 25.03 -20.46
N TYR A 88 -10.05 25.34 -21.72
CA TYR A 88 -8.78 24.90 -22.31
C TYR A 88 -7.55 25.47 -21.57
N GLU A 89 -7.60 26.70 -21.14
CA GLU A 89 -6.50 27.31 -20.35
C GLU A 89 -6.36 26.66 -18.97
N PHE A 90 -7.47 26.24 -18.37
CA PHE A 90 -7.46 25.46 -17.13
C PHE A 90 -6.86 24.07 -17.38
N LEU A 91 -7.29 23.39 -18.43
CA LEU A 91 -6.77 22.09 -18.88
C LEU A 91 -5.27 22.14 -19.19
N LYS A 92 -4.82 23.15 -19.92
CA LYS A 92 -3.42 23.37 -20.27
C LYS A 92 -2.56 23.60 -19.01
N LYS A 93 -3.08 24.35 -18.06
CA LYS A 93 -2.42 24.63 -16.78
C LYS A 93 -2.31 23.39 -15.90
N ASP A 94 -3.31 22.53 -15.91
CA ASP A 94 -3.34 21.28 -15.15
C ASP A 94 -2.50 20.19 -15.81
N LEU A 95 -2.49 20.11 -17.14
CA LEU A 95 -1.63 19.21 -17.91
C LEU A 95 -0.15 19.58 -17.83
N THR A 96 0.17 20.88 -17.69
CA THR A 96 1.56 21.35 -17.51
C THR A 96 2.07 21.23 -16.10
N LYS A 97 1.19 21.21 -15.08
CA LYS A 97 1.53 20.99 -13.68
C LYS A 97 1.76 19.50 -13.34
N GLY A 98 1.31 18.58 -14.19
CA GLY A 98 1.53 17.15 -14.03
C GLY A 98 3.00 16.81 -14.17
N ARG A 99 3.57 16.15 -13.15
CA ARG A 99 4.96 15.68 -13.08
C ARG A 99 5.41 15.04 -14.39
N GLN A 100 6.61 15.36 -14.85
CA GLN A 100 7.32 14.63 -15.92
C GLN A 100 7.21 13.12 -15.64
N GLY A 101 6.42 12.40 -16.44
CA GLY A 101 6.16 10.96 -16.26
C GLY A 101 4.70 10.54 -16.41
N SER A 102 3.78 11.45 -16.68
CA SER A 102 2.36 11.10 -16.93
C SER A 102 2.23 10.34 -18.25
N ARG A 103 1.92 9.07 -18.08
CA ARG A 103 1.77 8.06 -19.13
C ARG A 103 0.66 8.36 -20.10
N ASN A 104 0.64 9.01 -21.10
CA ASN A 104 -0.38 9.27 -22.12
C ASN A 104 -1.22 10.56 -21.94
N ILE A 105 -0.54 11.70 -22.14
CA ILE A 105 -1.17 13.04 -22.14
C ILE A 105 -2.36 13.11 -23.11
N LYS A 106 -2.27 12.43 -24.27
CA LYS A 106 -3.30 12.44 -25.32
C LYS A 106 -4.59 11.77 -24.85
N ALA A 107 -4.46 10.66 -24.15
CA ALA A 107 -5.63 9.99 -23.55
C ALA A 107 -6.28 10.84 -22.45
N ARG A 108 -5.48 11.46 -21.59
CA ARG A 108 -5.99 12.37 -20.55
C ARG A 108 -6.76 13.55 -21.17
N TYR A 109 -6.21 14.14 -22.22
CA TYR A 109 -6.86 15.25 -22.92
C TYR A 109 -8.24 14.85 -23.46
N LEU A 110 -8.32 13.73 -24.20
CA LEU A 110 -9.60 13.24 -24.73
C LEU A 110 -10.58 12.85 -23.60
N ASN A 111 -10.09 12.24 -22.51
CA ASN A 111 -10.95 11.91 -21.38
C ASN A 111 -11.53 13.17 -20.72
N THR A 112 -10.74 14.22 -20.56
CA THR A 112 -11.24 15.49 -20.02
C THR A 112 -12.28 16.13 -20.90
N LEU A 113 -12.12 16.08 -22.23
CA LEU A 113 -13.15 16.55 -23.16
C LEU A 113 -14.46 15.76 -23.02
N ILE A 114 -14.38 14.45 -22.79
CA ILE A 114 -15.56 13.62 -22.53
C ILE A 114 -16.25 14.03 -21.23
N CYS A 115 -15.49 14.22 -20.14
CA CYS A 115 -16.03 14.66 -18.84
C CYS A 115 -16.74 16.03 -18.95
N ILE A 116 -16.18 16.98 -19.70
CA ILE A 116 -16.82 18.29 -19.93
C ILE A 116 -18.17 18.12 -20.64
N VAL A 117 -18.24 17.23 -21.64
CA VAL A 117 -19.50 16.97 -22.34
C VAL A 117 -20.50 16.24 -21.42
N GLU A 118 -20.04 15.30 -20.60
CA GLU A 118 -20.88 14.61 -19.60
C GLU A 118 -21.48 15.61 -18.61
N ASP A 119 -20.67 16.52 -18.08
CA ASP A 119 -21.13 17.55 -17.17
C ASP A 119 -22.19 18.47 -17.82
N LYS A 120 -21.96 18.93 -19.04
CA LYS A 120 -22.95 19.72 -19.80
C LYS A 120 -24.27 18.96 -20.02
N ILE A 121 -24.21 17.67 -20.30
CA ILE A 121 -25.40 16.84 -20.46
C ILE A 121 -26.18 16.75 -19.15
N LEU A 122 -25.48 16.56 -18.01
CA LEU A 122 -26.10 16.50 -16.70
C LEU A 122 -26.77 17.85 -16.34
N GLN A 123 -26.07 18.96 -16.55
CA GLN A 123 -26.61 20.31 -16.29
C GLN A 123 -27.87 20.60 -17.16
N GLU A 124 -27.83 20.27 -18.46
CA GLU A 124 -29.00 20.43 -19.35
C GLU A 124 -30.15 19.50 -18.94
N ALA A 125 -29.84 18.30 -18.51
CA ALA A 125 -30.83 17.34 -18.05
C ALA A 125 -31.46 17.78 -16.72
N GLU A 126 -30.70 18.27 -15.79
CA GLU A 126 -31.15 18.81 -14.51
C GLU A 126 -32.05 20.03 -14.72
N ALA A 127 -31.61 20.98 -15.54
CA ALA A 127 -32.42 22.14 -15.91
C ALA A 127 -33.74 21.78 -16.58
N ALA A 128 -33.76 20.73 -17.42
CA ALA A 128 -34.97 20.29 -18.14
C ALA A 128 -36.04 19.68 -17.23
N ILE A 129 -35.67 19.05 -16.12
CA ILE A 129 -36.59 18.44 -15.16
C ILE A 129 -36.78 19.28 -13.89
N GLY A 130 -35.95 20.32 -13.70
CA GLY A 130 -35.89 21.20 -12.53
C GLY A 130 -34.98 20.65 -11.43
N GLU A 131 -34.10 21.51 -10.95
CA GLU A 131 -33.10 21.18 -9.89
C GLU A 131 -33.73 20.56 -8.64
N ASP A 132 -34.90 21.09 -8.22
CA ASP A 132 -35.66 20.57 -7.08
C ASP A 132 -36.10 19.11 -7.22
N ASN A 133 -36.07 18.55 -8.41
CA ASN A 133 -36.51 17.20 -8.73
C ASN A 133 -35.37 16.19 -8.84
N VAL A 134 -34.13 16.65 -8.71
CA VAL A 134 -32.93 15.82 -8.68
C VAL A 134 -32.46 15.64 -7.23
N ASP A 135 -32.24 14.41 -6.80
CA ASP A 135 -31.74 14.12 -5.46
C ASP A 135 -30.22 14.00 -5.43
N VAL A 136 -29.65 13.28 -6.39
CA VAL A 136 -28.20 13.02 -6.47
C VAL A 136 -27.76 12.95 -7.92
N LEU A 137 -26.78 13.75 -8.28
CA LEU A 137 -26.05 13.64 -9.55
C LEU A 137 -24.97 12.56 -9.47
N MET A 138 -24.86 11.74 -10.51
CA MET A 138 -23.86 10.70 -10.68
C MET A 138 -23.14 10.90 -12.01
N TYR A 139 -21.99 10.24 -12.21
CA TYR A 139 -21.15 10.41 -13.41
C TYR A 139 -21.89 10.15 -14.74
N ASP A 140 -22.85 9.23 -14.78
CA ASP A 140 -23.57 8.80 -15.98
C ASP A 140 -25.10 8.85 -15.83
N GLY A 141 -25.57 9.55 -14.79
CA GLY A 141 -27.01 9.65 -14.51
C GLY A 141 -27.32 10.43 -13.23
N PHE A 142 -28.53 10.31 -12.75
CA PHE A 142 -28.95 10.91 -11.50
C PHE A 142 -30.21 10.21 -10.92
N PHE A 143 -30.43 10.41 -9.64
CA PHE A 143 -31.66 10.00 -8.96
C PHE A 143 -32.69 11.12 -9.01
N VAL A 144 -33.95 10.77 -9.30
CA VAL A 144 -35.07 11.70 -9.30
C VAL A 144 -36.02 11.42 -8.15
N LYS A 145 -36.69 12.47 -7.65
CA LYS A 145 -37.68 12.35 -6.60
C LYS A 145 -38.87 11.47 -7.05
N LYS A 146 -39.36 10.64 -6.15
CA LYS A 146 -40.44 9.67 -6.39
C LYS A 146 -41.74 10.25 -6.98
N LYS A 147 -41.91 11.57 -6.89
CA LYS A 147 -43.11 12.27 -7.39
C LYS A 147 -43.18 12.44 -8.91
N LEU A 148 -42.04 12.24 -9.62
CA LEU A 148 -42.03 12.45 -11.08
C LEU A 148 -42.59 11.24 -11.83
N ASN A 149 -43.29 11.53 -12.93
CA ASN A 149 -43.67 10.49 -13.89
C ASN A 149 -42.46 10.08 -14.71
N ILE A 150 -41.94 8.87 -14.45
CA ILE A 150 -40.71 8.35 -15.06
C ILE A 150 -40.76 8.37 -16.59
N LYS A 151 -41.93 8.03 -17.21
CA LYS A 151 -42.08 7.98 -18.69
C LYS A 151 -41.94 9.37 -19.30
N ASP A 152 -42.58 10.35 -18.71
CA ASP A 152 -42.56 11.74 -19.20
C ASP A 152 -41.18 12.35 -18.95
N THR A 153 -40.58 12.08 -17.80
CA THR A 153 -39.20 12.49 -17.47
C THR A 153 -38.20 11.97 -18.49
N ILE A 154 -38.22 10.66 -18.79
CA ILE A 154 -37.31 10.07 -19.80
C ILE A 154 -37.54 10.69 -21.17
N LYS A 155 -38.81 10.94 -21.56
CA LYS A 155 -39.12 11.58 -22.82
C LYS A 155 -38.52 12.99 -22.89
N THR A 156 -38.70 13.80 -21.86
CA THR A 156 -38.13 15.14 -21.77
C THR A 156 -36.62 15.11 -21.86
N LEU A 157 -35.94 14.25 -21.07
CA LEU A 157 -34.50 14.09 -21.09
C LEU A 157 -33.95 13.69 -22.45
N ASN A 158 -34.60 12.72 -23.12
CA ASN A 158 -34.20 12.28 -24.46
C ASN A 158 -34.39 13.37 -25.52
N LEU A 159 -35.41 14.21 -25.41
CA LEU A 159 -35.60 15.35 -26.30
C LEU A 159 -34.52 16.41 -26.09
N THR A 160 -34.24 16.79 -24.84
CA THR A 160 -33.26 17.83 -24.49
C THR A 160 -31.83 17.43 -24.89
N THR A 161 -31.48 16.19 -24.71
CA THR A 161 -30.09 15.70 -24.92
C THR A 161 -29.90 14.99 -26.27
N THR A 162 -30.88 15.03 -27.19
CA THR A 162 -30.82 14.37 -28.51
C THR A 162 -29.55 14.73 -29.30
N LYS A 163 -29.09 15.98 -29.21
CA LYS A 163 -27.91 16.48 -29.92
C LYS A 163 -26.61 15.73 -29.56
N TYR A 164 -26.56 15.11 -28.38
CA TYR A 164 -25.38 14.32 -27.92
C TYR A 164 -25.44 12.85 -28.38
N GLY A 165 -26.56 12.40 -28.92
CA GLY A 165 -26.78 11.04 -29.40
C GLY A 165 -26.85 9.99 -28.29
N ILE A 166 -27.15 10.39 -27.05
CA ILE A 166 -27.36 9.52 -25.90
C ILE A 166 -28.84 9.20 -25.71
N GLN A 167 -29.15 8.15 -24.99
CA GLN A 167 -30.49 7.78 -24.57
C GLN A 167 -30.54 7.55 -23.07
N TRP A 168 -31.47 8.21 -22.39
CA TRP A 168 -31.79 7.99 -21.01
C TRP A 168 -32.69 6.78 -20.85
N VAL A 169 -32.35 5.95 -19.86
CA VAL A 169 -33.13 4.76 -19.52
C VAL A 169 -33.34 4.72 -18.01
N HIS A 170 -34.52 4.29 -17.61
CA HIS A 170 -34.81 4.03 -16.22
C HIS A 170 -34.13 2.72 -15.79
N LYS A 171 -33.29 2.79 -14.76
CA LYS A 171 -32.84 1.61 -14.03
C LYS A 171 -33.63 1.55 -12.72
N PRO A 172 -34.55 0.61 -12.56
CA PRO A 172 -35.19 0.41 -11.27
C PRO A 172 -34.09 0.02 -10.26
N HIS A 173 -34.26 0.48 -9.02
CA HIS A 173 -33.41 -0.02 -7.95
C HIS A 173 -33.52 -1.54 -7.89
N ASP A 174 -32.39 -2.21 -7.84
CA ASP A 174 -32.36 -3.64 -7.59
C ASP A 174 -32.75 -3.84 -6.12
N LEU A 175 -34.04 -4.14 -5.92
CA LEU A 175 -34.59 -4.49 -4.61
C LEU A 175 -34.29 -5.95 -4.26
N SER A 176 -33.43 -6.64 -5.02
CA SER A 176 -33.03 -8.02 -4.78
C SER A 176 -31.96 -8.18 -3.69
N ILE A 177 -31.63 -7.14 -2.94
CA ILE A 177 -31.14 -7.37 -1.58
C ILE A 177 -32.33 -7.93 -0.82
N LYS A 178 -32.51 -9.24 -0.89
CA LYS A 178 -33.30 -9.97 0.09
C LYS A 178 -32.56 -9.73 1.41
N LEU A 179 -33.12 -8.87 2.25
CA LEU A 179 -32.90 -8.98 3.68
C LEU A 179 -33.36 -10.39 4.00
N ASP A 180 -32.46 -11.25 4.46
CA ASP A 180 -32.83 -12.57 4.95
C ASP A 180 -33.98 -12.36 5.93
N GLU A 181 -35.12 -13.01 5.65
CA GLU A 181 -36.32 -12.93 6.51
C GLU A 181 -36.05 -13.52 7.92
N ASP A 182 -34.87 -14.13 8.09
CA ASP A 182 -34.35 -14.68 9.34
C ASP A 182 -33.38 -13.76 10.10
N ILE A 183 -33.19 -12.50 9.69
CA ILE A 183 -32.63 -11.54 10.63
C ILE A 183 -33.69 -11.36 11.71
N GLU A 184 -33.55 -12.13 12.80
CA GLU A 184 -34.25 -11.79 14.05
C GLU A 184 -34.13 -10.29 14.22
N PRO A 185 -35.28 -9.58 14.40
CA PRO A 185 -35.22 -8.15 14.62
C PRO A 185 -34.18 -7.95 15.71
N ILE A 186 -33.17 -7.14 15.42
CA ILE A 186 -32.14 -6.80 16.41
C ILE A 186 -32.89 -6.62 17.68
N LYS A 187 -32.72 -7.57 18.65
CA LYS A 187 -33.37 -7.50 19.94
C LYS A 187 -33.12 -6.09 20.42
N THR A 188 -34.15 -5.27 20.31
CA THR A 188 -34.12 -3.96 20.94
C THR A 188 -33.65 -4.26 22.34
N ARG A 189 -32.48 -3.76 22.69
CA ARG A 189 -31.86 -3.90 24.02
C ARG A 189 -33.00 -3.86 24.99
N ASP A 190 -33.24 -4.97 25.68
CA ASP A 190 -34.30 -5.09 26.66
C ASP A 190 -34.15 -3.92 27.60
N GLN A 191 -35.06 -2.92 27.39
CA GLN A 191 -35.51 -2.00 28.41
C GLN A 191 -34.42 -1.31 29.25
N LEU A 192 -33.55 -0.58 28.62
CA LEU A 192 -33.25 0.73 29.16
C LEU A 192 -34.56 1.51 29.09
N ASP A 193 -35.01 2.09 30.18
CA ASP A 193 -36.21 2.90 30.20
C ASP A 193 -35.95 4.15 29.33
N LEU A 194 -36.16 4.00 28.01
CA LEU A 194 -35.86 5.02 26.99
C LEU A 194 -36.70 6.31 27.15
N ASN A 195 -37.35 6.46 28.28
CA ASN A 195 -38.04 7.66 28.70
C ASN A 195 -37.17 8.58 29.58
N ASP A 196 -35.96 8.17 29.92
CA ASP A 196 -35.03 8.94 30.73
C ASP A 196 -33.84 9.48 29.95
N TYR A 197 -33.53 10.75 30.16
CA TYR A 197 -32.43 11.45 29.51
C TYR A 197 -31.07 10.79 29.77
N ASP A 198 -30.80 10.43 31.02
CA ASP A 198 -29.47 9.89 31.40
C ASP A 198 -29.22 8.53 30.77
N SER A 199 -30.25 7.66 30.69
CA SER A 199 -30.15 6.37 30.00
C SER A 199 -29.92 6.54 28.50
N LEU A 200 -30.62 7.50 27.85
CA LEU A 200 -30.40 7.83 26.45
C LEU A 200 -28.98 8.42 26.22
N LYS A 201 -28.49 9.22 27.17
CA LYS A 201 -27.15 9.82 27.11
C LYS A 201 -26.06 8.74 27.16
N ILE A 202 -26.20 7.78 28.09
CA ILE A 202 -25.24 6.67 28.23
C ILE A 202 -25.19 5.85 26.95
N ASP A 203 -26.35 5.42 26.43
CA ASP A 203 -26.41 4.63 25.17
C ASP A 203 -25.87 5.41 23.97
N PHE A 204 -26.16 6.70 23.90
CA PHE A 204 -25.68 7.57 22.84
C PHE A 204 -24.15 7.79 22.91
N GLU A 205 -23.64 8.12 24.10
CA GLU A 205 -22.21 8.37 24.31
C GLU A 205 -21.37 7.08 24.23
N GLU A 206 -21.98 5.91 24.43
CA GLU A 206 -21.34 4.62 24.16
C GLU A 206 -21.15 4.41 22.66
N LYS A 207 -22.16 4.74 21.83
CA LYS A 207 -22.15 4.55 20.38
C LYS A 207 -21.38 5.63 19.63
N TYR A 208 -21.54 6.89 20.03
CA TYR A 208 -21.03 8.05 19.32
C TYR A 208 -20.10 8.88 20.20
N LYS A 209 -18.88 9.13 19.71
CA LYS A 209 -17.87 9.93 20.38
C LYS A 209 -17.71 11.26 19.65
N LEU A 210 -18.03 12.38 20.30
CA LEU A 210 -17.81 13.71 19.72
C LEU A 210 -16.35 14.10 19.84
N LEU A 211 -15.71 14.38 18.71
CA LEU A 211 -14.37 14.96 18.65
C LEU A 211 -14.45 16.48 18.48
N ARG A 212 -13.49 17.20 19.04
CA ARG A 212 -13.34 18.64 18.89
C ARG A 212 -12.52 19.01 17.65
N ASN A 213 -11.47 18.25 17.35
CA ASN A 213 -10.55 18.49 16.25
C ASN A 213 -10.29 17.20 15.43
N PRO A 214 -10.94 17.04 14.25
CA PRO A 214 -12.02 17.88 13.70
C PRO A 214 -13.31 17.74 14.49
N THR A 215 -14.24 18.71 14.39
CA THR A 215 -15.56 18.60 15.03
C THR A 215 -16.42 17.62 14.25
N ILE A 216 -16.41 16.36 14.70
CA ILE A 216 -17.06 15.24 14.03
C ILE A 216 -17.41 14.17 15.06
N PHE A 217 -18.42 13.36 14.75
CA PHE A 217 -18.74 12.18 15.54
C PHE A 217 -18.04 10.95 15.00
N VAL A 218 -17.49 10.15 15.89
CA VAL A 218 -16.94 8.83 15.59
C VAL A 218 -17.85 7.77 16.18
N ASN A 219 -18.18 6.73 15.42
CA ASN A 219 -18.83 5.54 15.91
C ASN A 219 -18.02 4.30 15.52
N LEU A 220 -18.06 3.29 16.38
CA LEU A 220 -17.50 1.98 16.12
C LEU A 220 -18.65 1.04 15.74
N TYR A 221 -18.47 0.29 14.66
CA TYR A 221 -19.46 -0.68 14.18
C TYR A 221 -18.78 -1.98 13.72
N PRO A 222 -19.47 -3.12 13.78
CA PRO A 222 -18.94 -4.37 13.26
C PRO A 222 -18.75 -4.29 11.75
N GLY A 223 -17.53 -4.55 11.29
CA GLY A 223 -17.19 -4.67 9.89
C GLY A 223 -17.21 -6.13 9.40
N ILE A 224 -16.80 -6.32 8.16
CA ILE A 224 -16.71 -7.65 7.54
C ILE A 224 -15.70 -8.51 8.33
N GLY A 225 -16.11 -9.72 8.72
CA GLY A 225 -15.26 -10.63 9.49
C GLY A 225 -15.16 -10.33 10.98
N GLY A 226 -16.11 -9.55 11.54
CA GLY A 226 -16.19 -9.28 12.98
C GLY A 226 -15.20 -8.24 13.50
N SER A 227 -14.45 -7.56 12.61
CA SER A 227 -13.59 -6.45 13.00
C SER A 227 -14.42 -5.21 13.33
N LEU A 228 -14.06 -4.48 14.40
CA LEU A 228 -14.65 -3.17 14.65
C LEU A 228 -14.08 -2.14 13.65
N GLU A 229 -14.96 -1.57 12.85
CA GLU A 229 -14.65 -0.47 11.93
C GLU A 229 -15.06 0.87 12.53
N MET A 230 -14.48 1.94 12.03
CA MET A 230 -14.71 3.30 12.50
C MET A 230 -15.45 4.10 11.44
N GLY A 231 -16.62 4.63 11.81
CA GLY A 231 -17.38 5.55 10.99
C GLY A 231 -17.23 6.99 11.46
N PHE A 232 -17.31 7.91 10.51
CA PHE A 232 -17.30 9.34 10.76
C PHE A 232 -18.62 9.96 10.32
N ASN A 233 -19.27 10.68 11.22
CA ASN A 233 -20.57 11.29 10.97
C ASN A 233 -20.53 12.79 11.27
N SER A 234 -21.11 13.58 10.40
CA SER A 234 -21.33 14.99 10.68
C SER A 234 -22.42 15.19 11.77
N CYS A 235 -22.50 16.38 12.33
CA CYS A 235 -23.58 16.73 13.25
C CYS A 235 -24.97 16.62 12.56
N ALA A 236 -25.05 16.85 11.26
CA ALA A 236 -26.27 16.69 10.48
C ALA A 236 -26.70 15.21 10.36
N ASP A 237 -25.74 14.33 10.12
CA ASP A 237 -26.00 12.88 10.05
C ASP A 237 -26.50 12.36 11.41
N ILE A 238 -25.84 12.73 12.51
CA ILE A 238 -26.27 12.32 13.85
C ILE A 238 -27.66 12.86 14.18
N ARG A 239 -27.97 14.09 13.78
CA ARG A 239 -29.32 14.65 13.98
C ARG A 239 -30.39 13.83 13.23
N LEU A 240 -30.08 13.36 12.03
CA LEU A 240 -30.97 12.52 11.26
C LEU A 240 -31.13 11.13 11.89
N LEU A 241 -29.99 10.50 12.27
CA LEU A 241 -29.98 9.16 12.87
C LEU A 241 -30.70 9.09 14.23
N THR A 242 -30.67 10.19 15.01
CA THR A 242 -31.28 10.28 16.35
C THR A 242 -32.62 11.01 16.36
N ALA A 243 -33.20 11.33 15.21
CA ALA A 243 -34.46 12.09 15.11
C ALA A 243 -35.65 11.44 15.85
N HIS A 244 -35.63 10.12 16.01
CA HIS A 244 -36.64 9.34 16.72
C HIS A 244 -36.43 9.32 18.25
N MET A 245 -35.26 9.74 18.75
CA MET A 245 -34.93 9.69 20.18
C MET A 245 -35.51 10.91 20.90
N SER A 246 -36.34 10.67 21.90
CA SER A 246 -36.95 11.70 22.73
C SER A 246 -37.16 11.18 24.15
N PHE A 247 -37.16 12.04 25.14
CA PHE A 247 -37.45 11.75 26.54
C PHE A 247 -38.59 12.61 27.05
N LYS A 248 -39.24 12.15 28.13
CA LYS A 248 -40.38 12.82 28.69
C LYS A 248 -39.98 13.64 29.90
N VAL A 249 -40.46 14.89 29.97
CA VAL A 249 -40.32 15.76 31.13
C VAL A 249 -41.71 16.14 31.66
N ILE A 250 -41.88 16.04 32.99
CA ILE A 250 -43.11 16.42 33.67
C ILE A 250 -42.96 17.89 34.09
N GLY A 251 -43.75 18.76 33.50
CA GLY A 251 -43.79 20.18 33.85
C GLY A 251 -44.49 20.48 35.16
N LYS A 252 -44.48 21.73 35.64
CA LYS A 252 -45.00 22.15 36.96
C LYS A 252 -46.47 21.88 37.17
N GLU A 253 -47.29 21.63 36.15
CA GLU A 253 -48.71 21.30 36.21
C GLU A 253 -49.00 19.81 35.88
N GLY A 254 -47.98 18.94 35.97
CA GLY A 254 -48.16 17.54 35.63
C GLY A 254 -48.23 17.28 34.10
N LYS A 255 -48.05 18.30 33.27
CA LYS A 255 -48.08 18.17 31.81
C LYS A 255 -46.81 17.44 31.32
N ILE A 256 -46.98 16.32 30.66
CA ILE A 256 -45.88 15.54 30.03
C ILE A 256 -45.53 16.20 28.70
N THR A 257 -44.28 16.52 28.52
CA THR A 257 -43.74 17.10 27.26
C THR A 257 -42.61 16.21 26.76
N ASN A 258 -42.69 15.79 25.49
CA ASN A 258 -41.59 15.09 24.80
C ASN A 258 -40.56 16.10 24.35
N ILE A 259 -39.30 15.86 24.75
CA ILE A 259 -38.15 16.69 24.36
C ILE A 259 -37.24 15.86 23.43
N PRO A 260 -36.89 16.39 22.24
CA PRO A 260 -35.92 15.72 21.37
C PRO A 260 -34.56 15.57 22.06
N PHE A 261 -34.02 14.35 22.04
CA PHE A 261 -32.78 14.03 22.78
C PHE A 261 -31.56 14.80 22.29
N PHE A 262 -31.27 14.75 20.99
CA PHE A 262 -30.00 15.26 20.47
C PHE A 262 -29.79 16.79 20.68
N PRO A 263 -30.80 17.64 20.46
CA PRO A 263 -30.67 19.07 20.84
C PRO A 263 -30.42 19.29 22.32
N ALA A 264 -31.05 18.51 23.20
CA ALA A 264 -30.85 18.61 24.66
C ALA A 264 -29.42 18.18 25.02
N TRP A 265 -28.95 17.08 24.43
CA TRP A 265 -27.59 16.58 24.61
C TRP A 265 -26.53 17.58 24.10
N LEU A 266 -26.76 18.25 22.96
CA LEU A 266 -25.85 19.29 22.48
C LEU A 266 -25.72 20.48 23.45
N ALA A 267 -26.77 20.77 24.21
CA ALA A 267 -26.80 21.82 25.23
C ALA A 267 -26.27 21.37 26.60
N ASP A 268 -26.07 20.08 26.81
CA ASP A 268 -25.62 19.52 28.08
C ASP A 268 -24.12 19.83 28.32
N PRO A 269 -23.75 20.60 29.36
CA PRO A 269 -22.36 20.89 29.65
C PRO A 269 -21.54 19.67 30.09
N SER A 270 -22.23 18.62 30.54
CA SER A 270 -21.61 17.36 31.02
C SER A 270 -21.48 16.31 29.93
N ARG A 271 -21.81 16.66 28.67
CA ARG A 271 -21.65 15.73 27.55
C ARG A 271 -20.19 15.35 27.34
N GLN A 272 -19.93 14.11 26.92
CA GLN A 272 -18.60 13.62 26.65
C GLN A 272 -18.05 14.23 25.35
N ILE A 273 -16.87 14.86 25.42
CA ILE A 273 -16.17 15.42 24.26
C ILE A 273 -14.71 15.05 24.36
N PHE A 274 -14.17 14.52 23.27
CA PHE A 274 -12.75 14.23 23.14
C PHE A 274 -12.06 15.31 22.31
N THR A 275 -10.78 15.57 22.58
CA THR A 275 -10.03 16.61 21.86
C THR A 275 -9.74 16.19 20.42
N ASN A 276 -9.19 14.99 20.21
CA ASN A 276 -8.81 14.48 18.90
C ASN A 276 -8.70 12.94 18.94
N PRO A 277 -8.77 12.28 17.78
CA PRO A 277 -8.49 10.86 17.72
C PRO A 277 -6.98 10.63 17.83
N VAL A 278 -6.59 9.58 18.54
CA VAL A 278 -5.21 9.09 18.63
C VAL A 278 -5.20 7.59 18.47
N PHE A 279 -4.18 7.06 17.83
CA PHE A 279 -3.93 5.63 17.83
C PHE A 279 -2.83 5.32 18.85
N TYR A 280 -3.20 4.66 19.93
CA TYR A 280 -2.29 4.26 20.98
C TYR A 280 -2.57 2.82 21.40
N PRO A 281 -1.72 1.84 21.11
CA PRO A 281 -2.01 0.43 21.36
C PRO A 281 -1.80 0.03 22.83
N GLY A 282 -2.47 0.75 23.73
CA GLY A 282 -2.44 0.59 25.17
C GLY A 282 -3.49 1.47 25.82
N GLU A 283 -3.44 1.59 27.13
CA GLU A 283 -4.29 2.51 27.87
C GLU A 283 -3.72 3.93 27.83
N LEU A 284 -4.55 4.89 27.44
CA LEU A 284 -4.16 6.30 27.53
C LEU A 284 -4.05 6.74 28.99
N PRO A 285 -3.17 7.72 29.28
CA PRO A 285 -3.14 8.33 30.61
C PRO A 285 -4.53 8.84 31.02
N LYS A 286 -4.90 8.68 32.28
CA LYS A 286 -6.21 9.11 32.81
C LYS A 286 -6.48 10.61 32.63
N SER A 287 -5.42 11.42 32.48
CA SER A 287 -5.51 12.86 32.22
C SER A 287 -5.73 13.19 30.72
N SER A 288 -5.72 12.19 29.84
CA SER A 288 -5.93 12.38 28.41
C SER A 288 -7.41 12.51 28.09
N ASP A 289 -7.77 13.55 27.37
CA ASP A 289 -9.09 13.77 26.78
C ASP A 289 -9.13 13.37 25.28
N ALA A 290 -8.12 12.63 24.79
CA ALA A 290 -8.09 12.11 23.44
C ALA A 290 -8.94 10.83 23.32
N PHE A 291 -9.50 10.62 22.13
CA PHE A 291 -10.20 9.38 21.81
C PHE A 291 -9.23 8.34 21.24
N ASN A 292 -9.05 7.22 21.97
CA ASN A 292 -8.19 6.17 21.48
C ASN A 292 -8.89 5.33 20.39
N THR A 293 -8.32 5.31 19.20
CA THR A 293 -8.84 4.50 18.08
C THR A 293 -8.39 3.04 18.15
N PHE A 294 -7.48 2.70 19.08
CA PHE A 294 -7.14 1.31 19.37
C PHE A 294 -8.20 0.72 20.31
N THR A 295 -8.87 -0.34 19.85
CA THR A 295 -9.99 -0.98 20.58
C THR A 295 -9.59 -2.31 21.22
N GLY A 296 -8.28 -2.58 21.33
CA GLY A 296 -7.78 -3.86 21.82
C GLY A 296 -7.47 -4.88 20.72
N PHE A 297 -6.85 -5.98 21.10
CA PHE A 297 -6.63 -7.12 20.22
C PHE A 297 -7.87 -8.00 20.14
N ASN A 298 -8.11 -8.68 19.02
CA ASN A 298 -9.24 -9.59 18.85
C ASN A 298 -9.30 -10.67 19.94
N VAL A 299 -8.15 -11.20 20.31
CA VAL A 299 -8.05 -12.24 21.33
C VAL A 299 -8.54 -11.77 22.72
N ASN A 300 -8.55 -10.47 23.00
CA ASN A 300 -9.09 -9.92 24.24
C ASN A 300 -10.63 -10.02 24.27
N GLU A 301 -11.29 -9.88 23.13
CA GLU A 301 -12.74 -10.08 23.00
C GLU A 301 -13.10 -11.56 23.24
N LEU A 302 -12.29 -12.49 22.72
CA LEU A 302 -12.46 -13.92 22.99
C LEU A 302 -12.30 -14.25 24.49
N LYS A 303 -11.36 -13.62 25.19
CA LYS A 303 -11.19 -13.76 26.65
C LYS A 303 -12.44 -13.32 27.41
N CYS A 304 -13.02 -12.19 27.03
CA CYS A 304 -14.24 -11.67 27.68
C CYS A 304 -15.45 -12.56 27.45
N ALA A 305 -15.60 -13.09 26.23
CA ALA A 305 -16.72 -13.94 25.86
C ALA A 305 -16.64 -15.34 26.44
N ASN A 306 -15.43 -15.85 26.74
CA ASN A 306 -15.15 -17.25 27.03
C ASN A 306 -14.25 -17.42 28.28
N SER A 307 -14.62 -16.82 29.40
CA SER A 307 -13.79 -16.82 30.62
C SER A 307 -13.56 -18.23 31.25
N SER A 308 -14.28 -19.26 30.81
CA SER A 308 -14.19 -20.65 31.28
C SER A 308 -13.62 -21.64 30.27
N ILE A 309 -13.12 -21.18 29.11
CA ILE A 309 -12.57 -22.06 28.08
C ILE A 309 -11.24 -22.66 28.55
N GLU A 310 -11.11 -24.00 28.45
CA GLU A 310 -9.84 -24.70 28.59
C GLU A 310 -8.95 -24.42 27.39
N LYS A 311 -7.70 -23.97 27.63
CA LYS A 311 -6.75 -23.58 26.58
C LYS A 311 -6.07 -24.80 25.99
N ARG A 312 -5.84 -24.78 24.66
CA ARG A 312 -5.13 -25.83 23.93
C ARG A 312 -3.82 -25.30 23.38
N LEU A 313 -2.88 -26.16 23.16
CA LEU A 313 -1.51 -25.79 22.79
C LEU A 313 -1.07 -26.34 21.42
N ASN A 314 -1.97 -26.95 20.63
CA ASN A 314 -1.60 -27.51 19.33
C ASN A 314 -1.19 -26.38 18.35
N LEU A 315 -1.86 -25.22 18.41
CA LEU A 315 -1.48 -24.06 17.62
C LEU A 315 -0.12 -23.48 18.05
N VAL A 316 0.26 -23.63 19.33
CA VAL A 316 1.59 -23.22 19.82
C VAL A 316 2.69 -24.08 19.18
N GLU A 317 2.49 -25.41 19.16
CA GLU A 317 3.44 -26.32 18.53
C GLU A 317 3.56 -26.03 17.03
N ALA A 318 2.45 -25.92 16.33
CA ALA A 318 2.40 -25.62 14.91
C ALA A 318 2.97 -24.22 14.57
N PHE A 319 2.76 -23.22 15.42
CA PHE A 319 3.38 -21.90 15.32
C PHE A 319 4.91 -21.98 15.44
N ASN A 320 5.41 -22.67 16.45
CA ASN A 320 6.86 -22.83 16.66
C ASN A 320 7.52 -23.57 15.49
N GLU A 321 6.88 -24.62 14.95
CA GLU A 321 7.34 -25.35 13.77
C GLU A 321 7.35 -24.46 12.52
N CYS A 322 6.29 -23.66 12.31
CA CYS A 322 6.22 -22.70 11.22
C CYS A 322 7.33 -21.64 11.30
N VAL A 323 7.56 -21.08 12.49
CA VAL A 323 8.64 -20.11 12.73
C VAL A 323 10.00 -20.76 12.52
N ASN A 324 10.22 -21.97 13.03
CA ASN A 324 11.46 -22.72 12.86
C ASN A 324 11.79 -22.97 11.39
N SER A 325 10.80 -23.36 10.59
CA SER A 325 10.95 -23.53 9.13
C SER A 325 11.33 -22.23 8.42
N LEU A 326 10.77 -21.10 8.83
CA LEU A 326 11.05 -19.78 8.24
C LEU A 326 12.38 -19.18 8.65
N THR A 327 13.00 -19.68 9.73
CA THR A 327 14.24 -19.13 10.32
C THR A 327 15.43 -20.06 10.21
N ASP A 328 15.30 -21.16 9.47
CA ASP A 328 16.32 -22.20 9.33
C ASP A 328 16.87 -22.67 10.68
N GLY A 329 15.99 -22.96 11.64
CA GLY A 329 16.33 -23.45 12.97
C GLY A 329 16.80 -22.38 13.97
N GLN A 330 16.62 -21.09 13.68
CA GLN A 330 16.99 -19.98 14.58
C GLN A 330 15.74 -19.15 14.98
N PRO A 331 14.73 -19.72 15.65
CA PRO A 331 13.44 -19.10 15.88
C PRO A 331 13.42 -18.07 17.02
N GLU A 332 14.37 -18.08 17.95
CA GLU A 332 14.28 -17.41 19.26
C GLU A 332 14.04 -15.91 19.14
N TYR A 333 14.81 -15.23 18.30
CA TYR A 333 14.65 -13.79 18.13
C TYR A 333 13.30 -13.44 17.52
N LEU A 334 12.84 -14.19 16.51
CA LEU A 334 11.57 -13.94 15.85
C LEU A 334 10.39 -14.18 16.80
N ILE A 335 10.43 -15.24 17.59
CA ILE A 335 9.41 -15.54 18.62
C ILE A 335 9.36 -14.39 19.65
N LYS A 336 10.50 -13.95 20.16
CA LYS A 336 10.58 -12.81 21.09
C LYS A 336 10.12 -11.50 20.44
N TYR A 337 10.42 -11.28 19.16
CA TYR A 337 9.95 -10.12 18.40
C TYR A 337 8.42 -10.12 18.26
N ILE A 338 7.82 -11.28 18.00
CA ILE A 338 6.37 -11.43 17.95
C ILE A 338 5.74 -11.27 19.34
N ALA A 339 6.33 -11.88 20.37
CA ALA A 339 5.88 -11.69 21.75
C ALA A 339 5.94 -10.21 22.18
N HIS A 340 6.98 -9.48 21.79
CA HIS A 340 7.12 -8.05 22.05
C HIS A 340 5.99 -7.23 21.37
N LEU A 341 5.46 -7.65 20.23
CA LEU A 341 4.32 -7.02 19.59
C LEU A 341 3.09 -7.02 20.51
N PHE A 342 2.85 -8.13 21.21
CA PHE A 342 1.68 -8.27 22.08
C PHE A 342 1.92 -7.75 23.51
N GLN A 343 3.10 -7.97 24.07
CA GLN A 343 3.42 -7.54 25.44
C GLN A 343 3.75 -6.04 25.54
N ARG A 344 4.41 -5.48 24.50
CA ARG A 344 4.90 -4.08 24.49
C ARG A 344 4.49 -3.38 23.18
N PRO A 345 3.20 -3.33 22.85
CA PRO A 345 2.74 -2.80 21.55
C PRO A 345 3.02 -1.31 21.37
N THR A 346 3.19 -0.57 22.48
CA THR A 346 3.52 0.88 22.49
C THR A 346 5.00 1.18 22.22
N GLN A 347 5.86 0.18 22.14
CA GLN A 347 7.28 0.36 21.87
C GLN A 347 7.57 0.12 20.39
N LEU A 348 8.15 1.12 19.72
CA LEU A 348 8.61 0.98 18.34
C LEU A 348 9.90 0.15 18.31
N PRO A 349 9.95 -1.00 17.60
CA PRO A 349 11.15 -1.82 17.55
C PRO A 349 12.29 -1.19 16.73
N GLY A 350 11.98 -0.42 15.69
CA GLY A 350 12.96 0.11 14.76
C GLY A 350 13.65 -0.95 13.89
N ILE A 351 13.13 -2.18 13.91
CA ILE A 351 13.65 -3.35 13.20
C ILE A 351 12.58 -3.88 12.25
N ALA A 352 12.98 -4.22 11.03
CA ALA A 352 12.16 -4.94 10.05
C ALA A 352 12.73 -6.36 9.86
N ILE A 353 11.83 -7.34 9.78
CA ILE A 353 12.21 -8.74 9.55
C ILE A 353 12.04 -9.06 8.07
N LEU A 354 13.09 -9.53 7.44
CA LEU A 354 13.11 -9.95 6.05
C LEU A 354 13.09 -11.47 5.96
N PHE A 355 12.12 -12.02 5.24
CA PHE A 355 12.04 -13.44 4.94
C PHE A 355 12.33 -13.68 3.46
N GLN A 356 13.40 -14.41 3.19
CA GLN A 356 13.76 -14.86 1.86
C GLN A 356 13.42 -16.33 1.72
N SER A 357 12.43 -16.66 0.91
CA SER A 357 12.06 -18.04 0.60
C SER A 357 11.22 -18.11 -0.66
N GLU A 358 11.16 -19.27 -1.27
CA GLU A 358 10.17 -19.57 -2.30
C GLU A 358 8.74 -19.53 -1.76
N GLN A 359 7.77 -19.71 -2.65
CA GLN A 359 6.37 -19.79 -2.26
C GLN A 359 6.07 -21.07 -1.48
N GLY A 360 5.15 -20.97 -0.50
CA GLY A 360 4.64 -22.11 0.27
C GLY A 360 5.51 -22.55 1.45
N PHE A 361 6.38 -21.68 1.98
CA PHE A 361 7.13 -21.91 3.23
C PHE A 361 6.44 -21.38 4.48
N GLY A 362 5.22 -20.83 4.37
CA GLY A 362 4.42 -20.40 5.52
C GLY A 362 4.54 -18.92 5.90
N LYS A 363 5.17 -18.06 5.08
CA LYS A 363 5.22 -16.59 5.32
C LYS A 363 3.83 -16.00 5.56
N ASP A 364 2.89 -16.30 4.65
CA ASP A 364 1.50 -15.84 4.77
C ASP A 364 0.77 -16.46 5.95
N THR A 365 1.07 -17.74 6.24
CA THR A 365 0.50 -18.44 7.40
C THR A 365 0.92 -17.77 8.70
N LEU A 366 2.20 -17.43 8.86
CA LEU A 366 2.68 -16.68 10.04
C LEU A 366 1.98 -15.33 10.19
N ARG A 367 1.85 -14.58 9.09
CA ARG A 367 1.10 -13.32 9.09
C ARG A 367 -0.35 -13.53 9.51
N GLN A 368 -1.01 -14.56 8.99
CA GLN A 368 -2.41 -14.86 9.32
C GLN A 368 -2.59 -15.25 10.79
N ILE A 369 -1.69 -16.04 11.37
CA ILE A 369 -1.70 -16.38 12.81
C ILE A 369 -1.66 -15.08 13.63
N ILE A 370 -0.73 -14.19 13.34
CA ILE A 370 -0.59 -12.91 14.05
C ILE A 370 -1.84 -12.05 13.86
N ALA A 371 -2.37 -11.98 12.65
CA ALA A 371 -3.57 -11.20 12.32
C ALA A 371 -4.84 -11.73 13.02
N ARG A 372 -4.96 -13.04 13.23
CA ARG A 372 -6.06 -13.64 14.01
C ARG A 372 -6.06 -13.16 15.46
N LEU A 373 -4.90 -13.18 16.11
CA LEU A 373 -4.76 -12.74 17.50
C LEU A 373 -4.94 -11.23 17.63
N MET A 374 -4.32 -10.47 16.73
CA MET A 374 -4.27 -9.01 16.81
C MET A 374 -5.51 -8.33 16.27
N GLY A 375 -6.09 -8.85 15.20
CA GLY A 375 -7.14 -8.24 14.38
C GLY A 375 -6.61 -7.73 13.05
N ASN A 376 -7.28 -8.11 11.95
CA ASN A 376 -6.92 -7.70 10.57
C ASN A 376 -6.86 -6.17 10.39
N LYS A 377 -7.66 -5.41 11.14
CA LYS A 377 -7.66 -3.95 11.11
C LYS A 377 -6.31 -3.32 11.44
N TYR A 378 -5.44 -4.00 12.17
CA TYR A 378 -4.11 -3.53 12.56
C TYR A 378 -2.99 -4.04 11.66
N VAL A 379 -3.33 -4.85 10.66
CA VAL A 379 -2.39 -5.36 9.65
C VAL A 379 -2.59 -4.63 8.35
N HIS A 380 -1.51 -4.26 7.67
CA HIS A 380 -1.53 -3.82 6.29
C HIS A 380 -0.57 -4.67 5.47
N GLU A 381 -1.09 -5.32 4.46
CA GLU A 381 -0.34 -6.17 3.55
C GLU A 381 -0.46 -5.62 2.13
N THR A 382 0.67 -5.46 1.46
CA THR A 382 0.68 -4.93 0.10
C THR A 382 1.91 -5.37 -0.68
N SER A 383 1.77 -5.51 -1.99
CA SER A 383 2.84 -5.53 -2.98
C SER A 383 3.04 -4.18 -3.66
N ASP A 384 2.13 -3.23 -3.42
CA ASP A 384 2.24 -1.86 -3.95
C ASP A 384 3.01 -0.96 -2.98
N MET A 385 4.31 -0.77 -3.27
CA MET A 385 5.19 0.08 -2.46
C MET A 385 4.79 1.57 -2.50
N GLU A 386 4.12 2.02 -3.57
CA GLU A 386 3.65 3.41 -3.67
C GLU A 386 2.54 3.71 -2.65
N SER A 387 1.74 2.70 -2.27
CA SER A 387 0.70 2.84 -1.24
C SER A 387 1.23 3.15 0.16
N ILE A 388 2.51 2.82 0.42
CA ILE A 388 3.19 3.07 1.72
C ILE A 388 4.19 4.22 1.60
N PHE A 389 5.05 4.18 0.57
CA PHE A 389 6.17 5.11 0.41
C PHE A 389 5.86 6.26 -0.56
N GLY A 390 4.70 6.26 -1.19
CA GLY A 390 4.28 7.29 -2.14
C GLY A 390 3.73 8.55 -1.49
N SER A 391 3.04 9.33 -2.31
CA SER A 391 2.46 10.59 -1.88
C SER A 391 1.21 10.42 -1.00
N PHE A 392 0.49 9.30 -1.14
CA PHE A 392 -0.72 8.99 -0.38
C PHE A 392 -0.48 7.67 0.37
N ASN A 393 -0.27 7.77 1.67
CA ASN A 393 0.14 6.67 2.53
C ASN A 393 -0.84 6.42 3.70
N SER A 394 -2.09 6.84 3.57
CA SER A 394 -3.10 6.65 4.62
C SER A 394 -3.42 5.17 4.91
N SER A 395 -3.07 4.26 4.00
CA SER A 395 -3.21 2.81 4.16
C SER A 395 -2.49 2.25 5.40
N ILE A 396 -1.41 2.92 5.86
CA ILE A 396 -0.68 2.54 7.07
C ILE A 396 -1.21 3.21 8.35
N ALA A 397 -2.29 3.98 8.27
CA ALA A 397 -2.91 4.57 9.44
C ALA A 397 -3.43 3.47 10.39
N ASN A 398 -3.16 3.64 11.69
CA ASN A 398 -3.61 2.72 12.74
C ASN A 398 -3.13 1.27 12.57
N LYS A 399 -1.95 1.06 11.95
CA LYS A 399 -1.37 -0.27 11.75
C LYS A 399 -0.27 -0.57 12.76
N LEU A 400 -0.22 -1.83 13.19
CA LEU A 400 0.81 -2.38 14.07
C LEU A 400 1.75 -3.34 13.33
N LEU A 401 1.27 -3.95 12.25
CA LEU A 401 2.07 -4.81 11.38
C LEU A 401 1.87 -4.39 9.92
N VAL A 402 2.98 -4.11 9.25
CA VAL A 402 3.02 -3.86 7.80
C VAL A 402 3.79 -4.98 7.14
N VAL A 403 3.19 -5.59 6.13
CA VAL A 403 3.78 -6.69 5.38
C VAL A 403 3.98 -6.26 3.93
N LEU A 404 5.23 -6.24 3.50
CA LEU A 404 5.63 -5.93 2.14
C LEU A 404 5.83 -7.23 1.38
N ASN A 405 4.92 -7.53 0.45
CA ASN A 405 4.97 -8.74 -0.35
C ASN A 405 5.78 -8.53 -1.62
N GLU A 406 6.46 -9.60 -2.05
CA GLU A 406 7.14 -9.69 -3.35
C GLU A 406 8.11 -8.53 -3.63
N MET A 407 8.84 -8.09 -2.59
CA MET A 407 9.80 -7.01 -2.76
C MET A 407 10.89 -7.40 -3.74
N GLU A 408 10.98 -6.65 -4.83
CA GLU A 408 12.04 -6.78 -5.82
C GLU A 408 13.18 -5.79 -5.52
N GLY A 409 14.38 -6.14 -5.97
CA GLY A 409 15.57 -5.28 -5.77
C GLY A 409 15.38 -3.83 -6.20
N LYS A 410 14.67 -3.59 -7.32
CA LYS A 410 14.35 -2.22 -7.82
C LYS A 410 13.55 -1.40 -6.80
N ASP A 411 12.63 -2.03 -6.06
CA ASP A 411 11.79 -1.37 -5.05
C ASP A 411 12.61 -1.11 -3.79
N GLY A 412 13.40 -2.08 -3.34
CA GLY A 412 14.33 -1.92 -2.23
C GLY A 412 15.35 -0.80 -2.45
N PHE A 413 15.82 -0.59 -3.70
CA PHE A 413 16.69 0.52 -4.05
C PHE A 413 15.94 1.86 -4.14
N GLY A 414 14.74 1.87 -4.74
CA GLY A 414 13.94 3.09 -4.94
C GLY A 414 13.44 3.72 -3.65
N TYR A 415 13.08 2.91 -2.66
CA TYR A 415 12.48 3.38 -1.41
C TYR A 415 13.40 3.26 -0.19
N LYS A 416 14.68 2.91 -0.35
CA LYS A 416 15.65 2.67 0.72
C LYS A 416 15.61 3.70 1.85
N GLU A 417 15.72 4.98 1.53
CA GLU A 417 15.75 6.03 2.54
C GLU A 417 14.39 6.25 3.21
N ARG A 418 13.29 6.07 2.46
CA ARG A 418 11.94 6.15 3.02
C ARG A 418 11.62 4.96 3.94
N MET A 419 12.09 3.77 3.59
CA MET A 419 12.00 2.57 4.44
C MET A 419 12.73 2.79 5.76
N LYS A 420 13.99 3.27 5.71
CA LYS A 420 14.75 3.58 6.93
C LYS A 420 14.03 4.58 7.83
N ALA A 421 13.50 5.65 7.23
CA ALA A 421 12.76 6.67 7.98
C ALA A 421 11.49 6.07 8.61
N LEU A 422 10.73 5.26 7.87
CA LEU A 422 9.48 4.68 8.35
C LEU A 422 9.70 3.73 9.55
N TRP A 423 10.75 2.90 9.51
CA TRP A 423 11.02 1.94 10.61
C TRP A 423 11.51 2.60 11.90
N THR A 424 12.11 3.79 11.82
CA THR A 424 12.77 4.42 12.97
C THR A 424 12.13 5.72 13.43
N ALA A 425 11.20 6.29 12.69
CA ALA A 425 10.55 7.53 13.06
C ALA A 425 9.48 7.29 14.14
N ASP A 426 9.55 7.99 15.25
CA ASP A 426 8.53 7.95 16.31
C ASP A 426 7.17 8.50 15.85
N ILE A 427 7.18 9.41 14.89
CA ILE A 427 5.99 10.06 14.35
C ILE A 427 6.04 9.97 12.82
N ILE A 428 4.93 9.53 12.23
CA ILE A 428 4.73 9.48 10.78
C ILE A 428 3.72 10.54 10.35
N GLU A 429 3.96 11.16 9.20
CA GLU A 429 3.00 12.03 8.52
C GLU A 429 2.17 11.20 7.54
N LEU A 430 0.86 11.23 7.73
CA LEU A 430 -0.11 10.53 6.91
C LEU A 430 -0.80 11.51 5.96
N ASN A 431 -1.00 11.06 4.73
CA ASN A 431 -1.60 11.85 3.66
C ASN A 431 -2.63 11.02 2.91
N GLU A 432 -3.84 11.55 2.84
CA GLU A 432 -4.95 11.00 2.09
C GLU A 432 -5.48 12.02 1.09
N LYS A 433 -6.02 11.54 -0.03
CA LYS A 433 -6.54 12.43 -1.07
C LYS A 433 -7.69 13.25 -0.54
N ASN A 434 -7.61 14.57 -0.72
CA ASN A 434 -8.63 15.55 -0.28
C ASN A 434 -8.79 15.67 1.24
N VAL A 435 -7.88 15.09 2.04
CA VAL A 435 -7.86 15.22 3.50
C VAL A 435 -6.63 16.00 3.91
N LYS A 436 -6.76 16.82 4.96
CA LYS A 436 -5.61 17.51 5.54
C LYS A 436 -4.64 16.48 6.13
N ARG A 437 -3.35 16.59 5.82
CA ARG A 437 -2.32 15.74 6.40
C ARG A 437 -2.37 15.80 7.93
N TRP A 438 -2.13 14.63 8.54
CA TRP A 438 -2.05 14.53 10.00
C TRP A 438 -0.83 13.74 10.42
N LYS A 439 -0.46 13.87 11.67
CA LYS A 439 0.64 13.12 12.28
C LYS A 439 0.10 12.05 13.20
N GLN A 440 0.71 10.89 13.18
CA GLN A 440 0.39 9.76 14.04
C GLN A 440 1.67 9.21 14.67
N GLN A 441 1.60 8.78 15.92
CA GLN A 441 2.68 8.06 16.56
C GLN A 441 2.86 6.70 15.90
N ASN A 442 4.10 6.29 15.71
CA ASN A 442 4.46 5.08 15.00
C ASN A 442 4.69 3.92 15.97
N PHE A 443 3.93 2.85 15.79
CA PHE A 443 4.07 1.61 16.56
C PHE A 443 4.27 0.39 15.64
N MET A 444 4.54 0.63 14.36
CA MET A 444 4.57 -0.42 13.35
C MET A 444 5.77 -1.34 13.48
N ARG A 445 5.52 -2.62 13.20
CA ARG A 445 6.51 -3.64 12.88
C ARG A 445 6.42 -3.94 11.40
N ALA A 446 7.53 -4.38 10.82
CA ALA A 446 7.57 -4.67 9.39
C ALA A 446 8.04 -6.10 9.13
N PHE A 447 7.28 -6.81 8.29
CA PHE A 447 7.71 -8.02 7.62
C PHE A 447 7.92 -7.72 6.14
N ILE A 448 9.02 -8.20 5.59
CA ILE A 448 9.37 -8.05 4.18
C ILE A 448 9.50 -9.44 3.60
N TYR A 449 8.66 -9.78 2.63
CA TYR A 449 8.66 -11.07 1.96
C TYR A 449 9.30 -10.93 0.57
N SER A 450 10.21 -11.81 0.25
CA SER A 450 10.82 -11.82 -1.07
C SER A 450 11.31 -13.21 -1.48
N ASN A 451 11.19 -13.50 -2.77
CA ASN A 451 11.80 -14.65 -3.40
C ASN A 451 13.14 -14.28 -4.07
N ASN A 452 13.48 -12.99 -4.08
CA ASN A 452 14.67 -12.48 -4.73
C ASN A 452 15.89 -12.67 -3.82
N LYS A 453 17.03 -13.03 -4.40
CA LYS A 453 18.29 -13.12 -3.69
C LYS A 453 18.82 -11.76 -3.21
N ARG A 454 18.35 -10.65 -3.79
CA ARG A 454 18.73 -9.27 -3.47
C ARG A 454 17.49 -8.40 -3.30
N PRO A 455 16.66 -8.65 -2.27
CA PRO A 455 15.38 -7.97 -2.12
C PRO A 455 15.50 -6.50 -1.73
N ILE A 456 16.49 -6.18 -0.89
CA ILE A 456 16.75 -4.83 -0.38
C ILE A 456 18.25 -4.56 -0.36
N GLN A 457 18.62 -3.28 -0.40
CA GLN A 457 20.00 -2.86 -0.18
C GLN A 457 20.25 -2.65 1.31
N ILE A 458 21.01 -3.54 1.92
CA ILE A 458 21.46 -3.41 3.32
C ILE A 458 22.85 -2.76 3.33
N PRO A 459 23.02 -1.53 3.87
CA PRO A 459 24.34 -0.93 4.09
C PRO A 459 25.17 -1.75 5.09
N TYR A 460 26.49 -1.59 5.02
CA TYR A 460 27.42 -2.30 5.90
C TYR A 460 27.17 -2.02 7.39
N ASP A 461 26.82 -0.80 7.73
CA ASP A 461 26.55 -0.30 9.09
C ASP A 461 25.07 -0.31 9.47
N ASP A 462 24.22 -1.00 8.70
CA ASP A 462 22.79 -1.03 8.96
C ASP A 462 22.46 -1.88 10.20
N ARG A 463 21.56 -1.35 11.02
CA ARG A 463 21.10 -1.96 12.28
C ARG A 463 19.59 -2.20 12.33
N ARG A 464 18.90 -2.11 11.18
CA ARG A 464 17.41 -2.09 11.11
C ARG A 464 16.79 -3.36 10.57
N TYR A 465 17.60 -4.26 10.02
CA TYR A 465 17.09 -5.47 9.40
C TYR A 465 17.61 -6.73 10.11
N VAL A 466 16.72 -7.68 10.30
CA VAL A 466 17.04 -9.08 10.53
C VAL A 466 16.56 -9.85 9.33
N ALA A 467 17.38 -10.70 8.75
CA ALA A 467 17.02 -11.46 7.57
C ALA A 467 17.07 -12.96 7.87
N TYR A 468 16.08 -13.68 7.41
CA TYR A 468 16.01 -15.13 7.48
C TYR A 468 15.88 -15.72 6.08
N VAL A 469 16.49 -16.88 5.88
CA VAL A 469 16.22 -17.77 4.76
C VAL A 469 15.46 -18.95 5.33
N ALA A 470 14.41 -19.38 4.66
CA ALA A 470 13.68 -20.58 5.08
C ALA A 470 14.56 -21.83 4.94
N SER A 471 14.27 -22.85 5.73
CA SER A 471 14.93 -24.15 5.67
C SER A 471 14.86 -24.76 4.26
N ASP A 472 15.78 -25.67 3.94
CA ASP A 472 15.80 -26.36 2.64
C ASP A 472 14.59 -27.30 2.43
N VAL A 473 13.93 -27.68 3.52
CA VAL A 473 12.79 -28.62 3.50
C VAL A 473 11.49 -27.83 3.61
N LYS A 474 10.72 -27.85 2.53
CA LYS A 474 9.40 -27.24 2.48
C LYS A 474 8.39 -28.06 3.29
N PRO A 475 7.67 -27.46 4.26
CA PRO A 475 6.60 -28.16 4.95
C PRO A 475 5.51 -28.65 3.98
N PRO A 476 4.91 -29.82 4.23
CA PRO A 476 3.87 -30.36 3.38
C PRO A 476 2.58 -29.54 3.49
N LYS A 477 1.70 -29.66 2.50
CA LYS A 477 0.44 -28.88 2.45
C LYS A 477 -0.44 -29.17 3.66
N GLU A 478 -0.50 -30.42 4.08
CA GLU A 478 -1.29 -30.90 5.22
C GLU A 478 -0.93 -30.20 6.53
N PHE A 479 0.34 -29.82 6.68
CA PHE A 479 0.80 -29.02 7.82
C PHE A 479 0.11 -27.65 7.85
N PHE A 480 0.06 -26.97 6.71
CA PHE A 480 -0.62 -25.67 6.65
C PHE A 480 -2.12 -25.76 6.79
N ASP A 481 -2.74 -26.80 6.19
CA ASP A 481 -4.18 -27.06 6.32
C ASP A 481 -4.56 -27.30 7.80
N SER A 482 -3.70 -27.97 8.58
CA SER A 482 -3.92 -28.17 10.03
C SER A 482 -3.80 -26.84 10.80
N ILE A 483 -2.83 -25.99 10.48
CA ILE A 483 -2.71 -24.66 11.09
C ILE A 483 -3.95 -23.81 10.84
N TYR A 484 -4.47 -23.80 9.61
CA TYR A 484 -5.67 -23.04 9.28
C TYR A 484 -6.90 -23.52 10.08
N ALA A 485 -7.04 -24.82 10.27
CA ALA A 485 -8.10 -25.35 11.12
C ALA A 485 -7.95 -24.93 12.60
N LEU A 486 -6.74 -25.03 13.14
CA LEU A 486 -6.45 -24.62 14.52
C LEU A 486 -6.63 -23.10 14.75
N MET A 487 -6.32 -22.27 13.74
CA MET A 487 -6.50 -20.82 13.85
C MET A 487 -7.95 -20.37 14.01
N ASP A 488 -8.93 -21.18 13.66
CA ASP A 488 -10.35 -20.85 13.82
C ASP A 488 -10.91 -21.26 15.19
N GLU A 489 -10.16 -22.04 15.98
CA GLU A 489 -10.56 -22.50 17.31
C GLU A 489 -10.19 -21.47 18.40
N PRO A 490 -11.16 -20.91 19.15
CA PRO A 490 -10.89 -19.92 20.19
C PRO A 490 -9.93 -20.40 21.29
N GLU A 491 -9.98 -21.67 21.66
CA GLU A 491 -9.13 -22.30 22.68
C GLU A 491 -7.65 -22.29 22.26
N GLU A 492 -7.40 -22.56 21.01
CA GLU A 492 -6.06 -22.58 20.41
C GLU A 492 -5.50 -21.15 20.28
N GLN A 493 -6.34 -20.18 19.86
CA GLN A 493 -5.97 -18.77 19.82
C GLN A 493 -5.59 -18.23 21.21
N LEU A 494 -6.41 -18.55 22.23
CA LEU A 494 -6.13 -18.16 23.62
C LEU A 494 -4.85 -18.83 24.16
N GLY A 495 -4.62 -20.10 23.82
CA GLY A 495 -3.40 -20.81 24.18
C GLY A 495 -2.14 -20.16 23.59
N LEU A 496 -2.16 -19.87 22.30
CA LEU A 496 -1.05 -19.21 21.63
C LEU A 496 -0.81 -17.78 22.16
N TYR A 497 -1.87 -17.01 22.38
CA TYR A 497 -1.75 -15.68 22.96
C TYR A 497 -1.11 -15.72 24.34
N GLU A 498 -1.53 -16.63 25.20
CA GLU A 498 -0.96 -16.78 26.53
C GLU A 498 0.49 -17.25 26.50
N TYR A 499 0.85 -18.16 25.58
CA TYR A 499 2.23 -18.54 25.33
C TYR A 499 3.09 -17.30 24.99
N LEU A 500 2.64 -16.48 24.05
CA LEU A 500 3.36 -15.25 23.67
C LEU A 500 3.45 -14.23 24.81
N MET A 501 2.41 -14.13 25.65
CA MET A 501 2.40 -13.24 26.82
C MET A 501 3.30 -13.71 27.96
N ASN A 502 3.62 -15.01 28.04
CA ASN A 502 4.47 -15.60 29.06
C ASN A 502 5.94 -15.71 28.66
N ILE A 503 6.30 -15.38 27.42
CA ILE A 503 7.69 -15.33 26.99
C ILE A 503 8.43 -14.25 27.79
N ASP A 504 9.55 -14.62 28.39
CA ASP A 504 10.37 -13.68 29.15
C ASP A 504 11.08 -12.71 28.20
N LEU A 505 10.78 -11.42 28.36
CA LEU A 505 11.40 -10.30 27.64
C LEU A 505 12.21 -9.41 28.57
N SER A 506 12.58 -9.86 29.78
CA SER A 506 13.33 -9.04 30.74
C SER A 506 14.71 -8.65 30.22
N GLU A 507 15.40 -9.59 29.60
CA GLU A 507 16.73 -9.38 28.98
C GLU A 507 16.66 -9.15 27.47
N TYR A 508 15.46 -9.10 26.90
CA TYR A 508 15.30 -8.90 25.45
C TYR A 508 15.58 -7.45 25.06
N ALA A 509 16.76 -7.21 24.56
CA ALA A 509 17.12 -5.95 23.90
C ALA A 509 16.75 -6.04 22.42
N ILE A 510 15.66 -5.39 22.01
CA ILE A 510 15.13 -5.48 20.65
C ILE A 510 16.13 -5.07 19.56
N HIS A 511 17.10 -4.23 19.91
CA HIS A 511 18.15 -3.77 19.00
C HIS A 511 19.36 -4.73 18.95
N ASP A 512 19.43 -5.68 19.87
CA ASP A 512 20.45 -6.74 19.87
C ASP A 512 20.00 -7.87 18.95
N ARG A 513 20.10 -7.61 17.68
CA ARG A 513 19.62 -8.48 16.61
C ARG A 513 20.66 -9.53 16.20
N PRO A 514 20.23 -10.75 15.87
CA PRO A 514 21.15 -11.76 15.37
C PRO A 514 21.71 -11.35 14.00
N LYS A 515 23.00 -11.56 13.79
CA LYS A 515 23.64 -11.49 12.49
C LYS A 515 23.50 -12.86 11.81
N THR A 516 22.34 -13.10 11.18
CA THR A 516 22.07 -14.36 10.51
C THR A 516 22.92 -14.54 9.25
N THR A 517 23.15 -15.76 8.83
CA THR A 517 23.83 -16.09 7.56
C THR A 517 23.09 -15.44 6.38
N ALA A 518 21.77 -15.43 6.42
CA ALA A 518 20.92 -14.76 5.44
C ALA A 518 21.20 -13.25 5.35
N TYR A 519 21.30 -12.57 6.50
CA TYR A 519 21.63 -11.15 6.56
C TYR A 519 23.00 -10.88 5.91
N GLU A 520 24.01 -11.65 6.24
CA GLU A 520 25.36 -11.50 5.67
C GLU A 520 25.37 -11.81 4.16
N THR A 521 24.65 -12.84 3.73
CA THR A 521 24.52 -13.16 2.30
C THR A 521 23.88 -12.03 1.52
N ILE A 522 22.78 -11.45 2.02
CA ILE A 522 22.11 -10.32 1.37
C ILE A 522 22.99 -9.07 1.39
N ARG A 523 23.68 -8.81 2.50
CA ARG A 523 24.62 -7.69 2.63
C ARG A 523 25.76 -7.80 1.65
N THR A 524 26.40 -8.95 1.55
CA THR A 524 27.52 -9.20 0.62
C THR A 524 27.05 -9.21 -0.84
N ALA A 525 25.87 -9.73 -1.11
CA ALA A 525 25.27 -9.69 -2.44
C ALA A 525 24.97 -8.26 -2.92
N ASN A 526 24.87 -7.30 -2.02
CA ASN A 526 24.67 -5.86 -2.31
C ASN A 526 25.98 -5.06 -2.46
N ILE A 527 27.13 -5.72 -2.55
CA ILE A 527 28.37 -5.05 -2.98
C ILE A 527 28.08 -4.42 -4.34
N SER A 528 28.41 -3.13 -4.48
CA SER A 528 28.14 -2.38 -5.72
C SER A 528 28.73 -3.15 -6.92
N PHE A 529 27.93 -3.36 -7.95
CA PHE A 529 28.33 -4.06 -9.17
C PHE A 529 29.53 -3.43 -9.86
N ILE A 530 29.83 -2.17 -9.55
CA ILE A 530 31.01 -1.49 -10.07
C ILE A 530 32.31 -2.21 -9.64
N TYR A 531 32.32 -2.85 -8.47
CA TYR A 531 33.50 -3.58 -8.01
C TYR A 531 33.69 -4.90 -8.76
N GLU A 532 32.59 -5.61 -9.02
CA GLU A 532 32.61 -6.82 -9.86
C GLU A 532 33.09 -6.47 -11.27
N PHE A 533 32.52 -5.40 -11.83
CA PHE A 533 32.93 -4.89 -13.13
C PHE A 533 34.41 -4.52 -13.19
N VAL A 534 34.92 -3.76 -12.18
CA VAL A 534 36.32 -3.36 -12.14
C VAL A 534 37.24 -4.55 -11.91
N HIS A 535 36.85 -5.52 -11.08
CA HIS A 535 37.58 -6.77 -10.91
C HIS A 535 37.66 -7.54 -12.21
N ASP A 536 36.58 -7.70 -12.94
CA ASP A 536 36.54 -8.38 -14.24
C ASP A 536 37.30 -7.60 -15.32
N LEU A 537 37.24 -6.26 -15.27
CA LEU A 537 38.01 -5.37 -16.13
C LEU A 537 39.53 -5.58 -15.95
N LEU A 538 40.01 -5.59 -14.71
CA LEU A 538 41.41 -5.76 -14.40
C LEU A 538 41.91 -7.18 -14.68
N ASN A 539 41.05 -8.17 -14.54
CA ASN A 539 41.32 -9.57 -14.93
C ASN A 539 41.13 -9.84 -16.43
N LYS A 540 41.00 -8.78 -17.25
CA LYS A 540 40.86 -8.87 -18.72
C LYS A 540 39.64 -9.66 -19.21
N LYS A 541 38.61 -9.81 -18.40
CA LYS A 541 37.36 -10.48 -18.77
C LYS A 541 36.38 -9.56 -19.53
N ILE A 542 36.60 -8.23 -19.47
CA ILE A 542 35.78 -7.25 -20.16
C ILE A 542 36.44 -6.90 -21.52
N PRO A 543 35.86 -7.22 -22.66
CA PRO A 543 36.40 -6.90 -23.96
C PRO A 543 36.21 -5.43 -24.33
N ASN A 544 36.88 -4.98 -25.40
CA ASN A 544 36.71 -3.66 -26.05
C ASN A 544 37.03 -2.46 -25.15
N ILE A 545 38.03 -2.59 -24.26
CA ILE A 545 38.56 -1.49 -23.45
C ILE A 545 39.89 -1.02 -24.01
N THR A 546 40.01 0.28 -24.31
CA THR A 546 41.24 0.90 -24.74
C THR A 546 41.98 1.50 -23.54
N TRP A 547 43.17 0.96 -23.25
CA TRP A 547 44.08 1.46 -22.23
C TRP A 547 45.06 2.43 -22.81
N TYR A 548 45.26 3.55 -22.12
CA TYR A 548 46.27 4.57 -22.43
C TYR A 548 47.35 4.54 -21.35
N GLU A 549 48.59 4.75 -21.72
CA GLU A 549 49.70 4.73 -20.75
C GLU A 549 50.40 6.10 -20.70
N LYS A 550 50.70 6.53 -19.49
CA LYS A 550 51.51 7.72 -19.24
C LYS A 550 52.36 7.50 -17.98
N GLY A 551 53.70 7.34 -18.18
CA GLY A 551 54.58 6.93 -17.10
C GLY A 551 54.28 5.48 -16.64
N LYS A 552 54.13 5.28 -15.34
CA LYS A 552 53.79 3.98 -14.75
C LYS A 552 52.29 3.75 -14.59
N SER A 553 51.44 4.72 -14.92
CA SER A 553 50.01 4.64 -14.71
C SER A 553 49.24 4.32 -15.99
N ARG A 554 48.20 3.50 -15.85
CA ARG A 554 47.25 3.17 -16.92
C ARG A 554 45.98 3.98 -16.76
N TYR A 555 45.40 4.36 -17.88
CA TYR A 555 44.28 5.27 -17.97
C TYR A 555 43.20 4.70 -18.89
N ILE A 556 41.95 4.91 -18.52
CA ILE A 556 40.78 4.66 -19.37
C ILE A 556 39.99 5.97 -19.45
N LEU A 557 39.52 6.32 -20.66
CA LEU A 557 38.66 7.49 -20.83
C LEU A 557 37.38 7.33 -19.98
N GLY A 558 37.00 8.38 -19.25
CA GLY A 558 35.91 8.33 -18.30
C GLY A 558 34.56 7.96 -18.90
N ASN A 559 34.24 8.54 -20.08
CA ASN A 559 33.05 8.20 -20.83
C ASN A 559 33.06 6.75 -21.33
N LEU A 560 34.22 6.27 -21.83
CA LEU A 560 34.35 4.87 -22.29
C LEU A 560 34.11 3.87 -21.13
N LEU A 561 34.75 4.11 -19.98
CA LEU A 561 34.57 3.25 -18.82
C LEU A 561 33.10 3.22 -18.34
N PHE A 562 32.46 4.38 -18.27
CA PHE A 562 31.07 4.48 -17.85
C PHE A 562 30.11 3.83 -18.85
N THR A 563 30.31 4.06 -20.15
CA THR A 563 29.53 3.40 -21.21
C THR A 563 29.66 1.88 -21.12
N ARG A 564 30.91 1.37 -21.01
CA ARG A 564 31.15 -0.07 -20.94
C ARG A 564 30.59 -0.70 -19.66
N TYR A 565 30.57 0.03 -18.54
CA TYR A 565 29.89 -0.40 -17.33
C TYR A 565 28.37 -0.51 -17.55
N THR A 566 27.75 0.44 -18.23
CA THR A 566 26.32 0.40 -18.51
C THR A 566 25.95 -0.75 -19.44
N GLU A 567 26.79 -1.03 -20.45
CA GLU A 567 26.64 -2.20 -21.33
C GLU A 567 26.81 -3.51 -20.58
N TRP A 568 27.83 -3.64 -19.74
CA TRP A 568 28.07 -4.81 -18.90
C TRP A 568 26.89 -5.06 -17.95
N CYS A 569 26.33 -4.03 -17.32
CA CYS A 569 25.12 -4.16 -16.50
C CYS A 569 23.94 -4.70 -17.33
N ALA A 570 23.76 -4.23 -18.56
CA ALA A 570 22.70 -4.70 -19.43
C ALA A 570 22.93 -6.17 -19.87
N GLU A 571 24.17 -6.54 -20.19
CA GLU A 571 24.57 -7.92 -20.53
C GLU A 571 24.29 -8.91 -19.36
N GLN A 572 24.43 -8.42 -18.12
CA GLN A 572 24.18 -9.21 -16.91
C GLN A 572 22.74 -9.07 -16.38
N TYR A 573 21.85 -8.38 -17.10
CA TYR A 573 20.48 -8.05 -16.64
C TYR A 573 20.42 -7.33 -15.28
N ILE A 574 21.44 -6.50 -15.01
CA ILE A 574 21.60 -5.76 -13.77
C ILE A 574 21.16 -4.30 -13.98
N LYS A 575 20.39 -3.76 -13.04
CA LYS A 575 20.05 -2.33 -13.06
C LYS A 575 21.30 -1.53 -12.68
N ILE A 576 21.60 -0.52 -13.48
CA ILE A 576 22.73 0.40 -13.26
C ILE A 576 22.58 1.07 -11.89
N ASP A 577 23.57 0.89 -11.02
CA ASP A 577 23.66 1.49 -9.68
C ASP A 577 24.40 2.83 -9.67
N MET A 578 25.16 3.15 -10.74
CA MET A 578 25.86 4.42 -10.93
C MET A 578 25.04 5.39 -11.77
N SER A 579 24.66 6.52 -11.20
CA SER A 579 23.85 7.53 -11.87
C SER A 579 24.67 8.40 -12.86
N SER A 580 26.00 8.45 -12.71
CA SER A 580 26.89 9.27 -13.52
C SER A 580 28.33 8.85 -13.38
N GLN A 581 29.17 9.32 -14.33
CA GLN A 581 30.61 9.18 -14.27
C GLN A 581 31.22 9.80 -13.00
N ALA A 582 30.65 10.88 -12.48
CA ALA A 582 31.08 11.51 -11.22
C ALA A 582 30.80 10.62 -10.00
N HIS A 583 29.63 9.99 -9.97
CA HIS A 583 29.28 9.02 -8.94
C HIS A 583 30.22 7.81 -8.96
N MET A 584 30.48 7.27 -10.15
CA MET A 584 31.48 6.21 -10.33
C MET A 584 32.88 6.61 -9.82
N ALA A 585 33.32 7.83 -10.12
CA ALA A 585 34.61 8.34 -9.67
C ALA A 585 34.71 8.42 -8.14
N THR A 586 33.67 8.92 -7.48
CA THR A 586 33.61 8.97 -6.01
C THR A 586 33.68 7.57 -5.40
N THR A 587 32.95 6.64 -5.97
CA THR A 587 32.91 5.26 -5.47
C THR A 587 34.27 4.57 -5.64
N LEU A 588 34.90 4.69 -6.81
CA LEU A 588 36.17 4.04 -7.10
C LEU A 588 37.38 4.69 -6.43
N SER A 589 37.27 5.94 -5.98
CA SER A 589 38.36 6.60 -5.24
C SER A 589 38.77 5.86 -3.97
N ASN A 590 37.81 5.16 -3.32
CA ASN A 590 38.06 4.33 -2.13
C ASN A 590 39.00 3.14 -2.39
N PHE A 591 39.27 2.82 -3.67
CA PHE A 591 40.15 1.71 -4.10
C PHE A 591 41.40 2.21 -4.80
N GLY A 592 41.76 3.49 -4.63
CA GLY A 592 42.95 4.08 -5.20
C GLY A 592 42.84 4.43 -6.69
N VAL A 593 41.63 4.29 -7.28
CA VAL A 593 41.37 4.72 -8.67
C VAL A 593 41.08 6.21 -8.66
N ASN A 594 41.90 7.01 -9.36
CA ASN A 594 41.75 8.45 -9.42
C ASN A 594 41.04 8.86 -10.70
N HIS A 595 40.22 9.89 -10.64
CA HIS A 595 39.54 10.47 -11.78
C HIS A 595 40.02 11.92 -11.97
N SER A 596 40.69 12.19 -13.08
CA SER A 596 41.28 13.47 -13.31
C SER A 596 41.35 13.82 -14.79
N ARG A 597 41.59 15.11 -15.09
CA ARG A 597 41.86 15.59 -16.44
C ARG A 597 43.32 15.39 -16.81
N ILE A 598 43.55 14.58 -17.83
CA ILE A 598 44.91 14.22 -18.28
C ILE A 598 45.04 14.52 -19.76
N THR A 599 46.24 15.04 -20.16
CA THR A 599 46.61 15.23 -21.57
C THR A 599 47.26 13.94 -22.06
N LEU A 600 46.64 13.30 -23.04
CA LEU A 600 47.11 12.06 -23.65
C LEU A 600 47.63 12.32 -25.04
N LYS A 601 48.89 11.95 -25.29
CA LYS A 601 49.52 12.07 -26.62
C LYS A 601 48.79 11.25 -27.69
N GLN A 602 48.28 10.07 -27.29
CA GLN A 602 47.53 9.16 -28.17
C GLN A 602 46.14 9.70 -28.56
N CYS A 603 45.68 10.80 -27.94
CA CYS A 603 44.42 11.48 -28.21
C CYS A 603 44.67 12.93 -28.69
N ASP A 604 45.56 13.14 -29.65
CA ASP A 604 45.90 14.45 -30.23
C ASP A 604 46.27 15.52 -29.19
N ASN A 605 46.88 15.14 -28.09
CA ASN A 605 47.24 16.02 -26.96
C ASN A 605 45.99 16.70 -26.33
N LYS A 606 44.82 16.14 -26.49
CA LYS A 606 43.60 16.65 -25.84
C LYS A 606 43.61 16.34 -24.33
N LYS A 607 43.08 17.29 -23.56
CA LYS A 607 42.92 17.16 -22.12
C LYS A 607 41.56 16.52 -21.82
N LEU A 608 41.56 15.22 -21.46
CA LEU A 608 40.35 14.40 -21.28
C LEU A 608 40.22 13.92 -19.83
N TYR A 609 38.98 13.69 -19.38
CA TYR A 609 38.74 13.05 -18.09
C TYR A 609 39.00 11.55 -18.21
N CYS A 610 39.86 11.05 -17.33
CA CYS A 610 40.29 9.65 -17.31
C CYS A 610 40.24 9.06 -15.89
N PHE A 611 39.94 7.79 -15.81
CA PHE A 611 40.21 6.98 -14.63
C PHE A 611 41.64 6.46 -14.69
N SER A 612 42.36 6.65 -13.59
CA SER A 612 43.76 6.23 -13.45
C SER A 612 43.83 5.04 -12.50
N PHE A 613 44.37 3.94 -13.01
CA PHE A 613 44.64 2.71 -12.25
C PHE A 613 46.17 2.65 -12.03
N PRO A 614 46.68 3.17 -10.90
CA PRO A 614 48.14 3.23 -10.69
C PRO A 614 48.79 1.86 -10.61
N ASP A 615 48.11 0.91 -9.99
CA ASP A 615 48.48 -0.50 -9.87
C ASP A 615 47.22 -1.36 -9.94
N PRO A 616 47.00 -2.10 -11.04
CA PRO A 616 45.86 -3.00 -11.17
C PRO A 616 45.83 -4.11 -10.11
N ASP A 617 46.99 -4.67 -9.78
CA ASP A 617 47.08 -5.74 -8.79
C ASP A 617 46.76 -5.22 -7.38
N PHE A 618 47.23 -4.01 -7.04
CA PHE A 618 46.84 -3.33 -5.80
C PHE A 618 45.34 -3.06 -5.72
N THR A 619 44.73 -2.63 -6.81
CA THR A 619 43.28 -2.37 -6.86
C THR A 619 42.49 -3.67 -6.71
N CYS A 620 42.92 -4.75 -7.39
CA CYS A 620 42.30 -6.07 -7.25
C CYS A 620 42.45 -6.58 -5.81
N ASN A 621 43.65 -6.53 -5.22
CA ASN A 621 43.88 -6.96 -3.86
C ASN A 621 43.05 -6.18 -2.85
N LYS A 622 42.88 -4.86 -3.01
CA LYS A 622 42.01 -4.07 -2.14
C LYS A 622 40.53 -4.46 -2.27
N ILE A 623 40.09 -4.83 -3.45
CA ILE A 623 38.73 -5.33 -3.67
C ILE A 623 38.57 -6.70 -2.99
N GLU A 624 39.55 -7.59 -3.16
CA GLU A 624 39.57 -8.91 -2.57
C GLU A 624 39.75 -8.85 -1.04
N GLU A 625 40.67 -8.02 -0.52
CA GLU A 625 40.82 -7.77 0.92
C GLU A 625 39.49 -7.32 1.54
N LYS A 626 38.75 -6.41 0.90
CA LYS A 626 37.47 -5.96 1.39
C LYS A 626 36.40 -7.05 1.36
N LYS A 627 36.44 -7.95 0.35
CA LYS A 627 35.62 -9.15 0.30
C LYS A 627 36.02 -10.17 1.38
N LEU A 628 37.31 -10.37 1.59
CA LEU A 628 37.89 -11.29 2.60
C LEU A 628 37.70 -10.76 4.02
N ILE A 629 37.89 -9.47 4.28
CA ILE A 629 37.59 -8.84 5.58
C ILE A 629 36.12 -8.99 5.93
N GLN A 630 35.24 -8.81 4.96
CA GLN A 630 33.80 -9.04 5.14
C GLN A 630 33.49 -10.52 5.41
N ALA A 631 34.20 -11.44 4.76
CA ALA A 631 34.06 -12.88 4.97
C ALA A 631 34.70 -13.33 6.29
N SER A 632 35.86 -12.79 6.66
CA SER A 632 36.55 -13.13 7.93
C SER A 632 35.85 -12.57 9.17
N GLU A 633 35.32 -11.34 9.10
CA GLU A 633 34.48 -10.80 10.17
C GLU A 633 33.23 -11.66 10.41
N THR A 634 32.69 -12.26 9.33
CA THR A 634 31.54 -13.19 9.41
C THR A 634 31.97 -14.53 10.06
N ILE A 635 33.14 -15.06 9.70
CA ILE A 635 33.67 -16.32 10.24
C ILE A 635 34.09 -16.13 11.72
N ASP A 636 34.77 -15.05 12.05
CA ASP A 636 35.17 -14.75 13.42
C ASP A 636 33.95 -14.45 14.32
N GLY A 637 32.90 -13.86 13.79
CA GLY A 637 31.62 -13.70 14.48
C GLY A 637 30.99 -15.04 14.85
N VAL A 638 30.90 -15.95 13.87
CA VAL A 638 30.32 -17.29 14.06
C VAL A 638 31.19 -18.14 15.03
N ILE A 639 32.51 -18.05 14.92
CA ILE A 639 33.43 -18.78 15.80
C ILE A 639 33.36 -18.26 17.25
N ASN A 640 33.21 -16.94 17.44
CA ASN A 640 33.05 -16.36 18.77
C ASN A 640 31.68 -16.70 19.40
N GLU A 641 30.62 -16.78 18.62
CA GLU A 641 29.30 -17.26 19.08
C GLU A 641 29.35 -18.76 19.44
N MET A 642 29.98 -19.61 18.63
CA MET A 642 30.16 -21.04 18.94
C MET A 642 31.03 -21.24 20.22
N ASN A 643 32.07 -20.43 20.40
CA ASN A 643 32.92 -20.51 21.58
C ASN A 643 32.27 -19.95 22.87
N MET A 644 31.27 -19.08 22.75
CA MET A 644 30.47 -18.64 23.88
C MET A 644 29.47 -19.70 24.34
N ASP A 645 28.90 -20.49 23.42
CA ASP A 645 28.01 -21.60 23.75
C ASP A 645 28.72 -22.80 24.36
N GLU A 646 30.01 -23.08 23.99
CA GLU A 646 30.82 -24.14 24.64
C GLU A 646 31.32 -23.73 26.01
N GLY A 647 31.42 -22.43 26.34
CA GLY A 647 31.86 -21.93 27.64
C GLY A 647 30.82 -22.01 28.77
N SER A 648 29.57 -22.33 28.47
CA SER A 648 28.48 -22.40 29.46
C SER A 648 28.13 -23.80 29.97
N LEU A 649 28.87 -24.84 29.53
CA LEU A 649 28.57 -26.25 29.82
C LEU A 649 29.56 -26.97 30.77
N ASP A 650 30.44 -26.26 31.51
CA ASP A 650 31.21 -26.91 32.56
C ASP A 650 31.24 -26.04 33.83
N HIS A 651 30.49 -26.43 34.83
CA HIS A 651 30.81 -26.52 36.26
C HIS A 651 29.52 -26.61 37.12
N HIS A 652 28.92 -27.77 37.13
CA HIS A 652 28.30 -28.26 38.37
C HIS A 652 28.81 -29.67 38.67
N SER A 653 29.97 -29.71 39.33
CA SER A 653 30.40 -30.89 40.09
C SER A 653 29.71 -30.87 41.45
N TYR A 654 29.14 -31.98 41.78
CA TYR A 654 28.67 -32.38 43.10
C TYR A 654 29.73 -32.12 44.22
N ASP A 655 29.31 -31.42 45.28
CA ASP A 655 29.48 -31.84 46.68
C ASP A 655 28.41 -31.18 47.55
#